data_1de7730d19d3046f6dc8d2a043eb99f9
#
_entry.id   1de7730d19d3046f6dc8d2a043eb99f9
#
_cell.length_a   1.000
_cell.length_b   1.000
_cell.length_c   1.000
_cell.angle_alpha   90.00
_cell.angle_beta   90.00
_cell.angle_gamma   90.00
#
_symmetry.space_group_name_H-M   'P 1'
#
loop_
_entity.id
_entity.type
_entity.pdbx_description
1 polymer ?
#
loop_
_entity_poly.entity_id
_entity_poly.type
_entity_poly.pdbx_seq_one_letter_code
_entity_poly.pdbx_strand_id
1 'polypeptide(L)'
;MKITFLLTTADAVGGTERAVFNQASELATRHDVRVLSVFRSKRDQFFTPDERVRVDYLVDATARTPRPVRSTTVADSVWAGLAAQPSQIVDRSWESAFNRLADLELELALQDTDTDVLVTTTPALMALAVQLAPAHVITVHQEHRVSELRGTSGEPLRRFAARLDALAVLSERTRDWFAETLGDAAPRLEVVPNALPSGFRPRSTLQTRTVVIAGRLVAEKQIDHAVTAWATVARHRPDWQLRIFGDGPLSGALRRQIDMLGLHDCIQLNGNSKHLAEEWAKASIATLTSRNEAFGLVLAEAHAAGVPVVSYDSPNGPREVVIDGHTGILVPPGDTDALASALLHLIEDAELRQRMGTAALASVNRFSPAVVTAHWERIFHELVAERDSGRRAVAKAERQAIHGHRAGTDGMVAAAAPAPSSTVRSSDQRALEERLLKRRDLVSDGGQVCRLLDWESPWDVVNQNLTLVAGALEAADIPYLVTRDSLVRHTVAVHAVHREAVFKAVAERYADDAVYTAVLNEGQKTVATVLASFATGYAATPSSGLRVYQSVVSRSRLLRLGAVYGCTISFWDHDPEDGSHLRAPARTLVGDRVPNSAMYRGTLTLAGRPYPTIGPFTRTLHGDVAFPVDAVYTWVDGADVDWLERKNAVLASMGLATEDAATSAARFRDRDELRYSLRSIDMYAPWIRNIYLVTDRQVPDWLDLSHPRVRVVDHAEIFGAGGALPTYNSHAIESQLHHIEGLAEHFLYFNDDVFIGRTVQPDMFFLGNGQARHFMSPTAVPMAEATTADEFNISAAKNNRALIERDFGQTLVHSFLHAPHPLRRSVLADIEQRYPDAVQATAASRLRSHSDISVASSLHHYFGYHTLRSVPGSISCGFVNVGLSDHAARLNRILTVRPHDVFCLNDYHDGDVSEDEQDAVLAAFLPSYFPVPSQFETGSTRNQRAHAGYLPGWPL
;
A
#
# COMPACT_ATOMS: atom_id res chain seq x y z
N MET A 1 14.35 -33.46 23.30
CA MET A 1 13.04 -32.90 22.95
C MET A 1 13.01 -32.70 21.44
N LYS A 2 11.83 -32.76 20.85
CA LYS A 2 11.58 -32.37 19.47
C LYS A 2 11.07 -30.93 19.42
N ILE A 3 11.82 -30.04 18.77
CA ILE A 3 11.56 -28.60 18.74
C ILE A 3 11.32 -28.17 17.30
N THR A 4 10.20 -27.54 17.01
CA THR A 4 9.91 -27.01 15.68
C THR A 4 9.79 -25.49 15.74
N PHE A 5 10.60 -24.78 14.95
CA PHE A 5 10.44 -23.37 14.66
C PHE A 5 9.58 -23.18 13.42
N LEU A 6 8.52 -22.40 13.52
CA LEU A 6 7.60 -22.10 12.42
C LEU A 6 7.85 -20.70 11.87
N LEU A 7 8.20 -20.63 10.59
CA LEU A 7 8.50 -19.41 9.84
C LEU A 7 7.52 -19.20 8.68
N THR A 8 7.21 -17.96 8.33
CA THR A 8 6.48 -17.67 7.09
C THR A 8 7.32 -18.04 5.87
N THR A 9 8.61 -17.64 5.84
CA THR A 9 9.59 -17.95 4.77
C THR A 9 10.98 -18.14 5.38
N ALA A 10 11.58 -19.33 5.25
CA ALA A 10 12.92 -19.61 5.78
C ALA A 10 14.04 -19.18 4.82
N ASP A 11 13.75 -18.92 3.55
CA ASP A 11 14.70 -18.51 2.51
C ASP A 11 14.80 -16.97 2.34
N ALA A 12 14.13 -16.20 3.19
CA ALA A 12 14.22 -14.75 3.21
C ALA A 12 15.54 -14.25 3.82
N VAL A 13 15.89 -12.98 3.49
CA VAL A 13 17.04 -12.28 4.07
C VAL A 13 16.55 -11.32 5.15
N GLY A 14 16.56 -11.78 6.40
CA GLY A 14 16.05 -10.97 7.51
C GLY A 14 16.69 -11.31 8.86
N GLY A 15 16.47 -10.42 9.84
CA GLY A 15 16.95 -10.63 11.20
C GLY A 15 16.24 -11.76 11.93
N THR A 16 14.96 -11.99 11.61
CA THR A 16 14.16 -13.09 12.19
C THR A 16 14.70 -14.44 11.76
N GLU A 17 14.88 -14.65 10.44
CA GLU A 17 15.42 -15.88 9.88
C GLU A 17 16.82 -16.17 10.43
N ARG A 18 17.67 -15.15 10.49
CA ARG A 18 19.02 -15.26 11.07
C ARG A 18 19.00 -15.64 12.54
N ALA A 19 18.14 -15.02 13.34
CA ALA A 19 18.00 -15.33 14.76
C ALA A 19 17.53 -16.78 14.98
N VAL A 20 16.53 -17.22 14.21
CA VAL A 20 16.02 -18.60 14.28
C VAL A 20 17.09 -19.62 13.90
N PHE A 21 17.82 -19.40 12.79
CA PHE A 21 18.88 -20.33 12.40
C PHE A 21 20.04 -20.38 13.39
N ASN A 22 20.41 -19.25 14.01
CA ASN A 22 21.42 -19.24 15.07
C ASN A 22 20.99 -20.07 16.29
N GLN A 23 19.72 -19.92 16.72
CA GLN A 23 19.15 -20.66 17.85
C GLN A 23 18.97 -22.15 17.52
N ALA A 24 18.39 -22.45 16.35
CA ALA A 24 18.17 -23.81 15.91
C ALA A 24 19.48 -24.60 15.78
N SER A 25 20.54 -24.00 15.23
CA SER A 25 21.86 -24.64 15.08
C SER A 25 22.48 -25.01 16.42
N GLU A 26 22.36 -24.14 17.42
CA GLU A 26 22.90 -24.43 18.75
C GLU A 26 22.04 -25.47 19.52
N LEU A 27 20.71 -25.34 19.46
CA LEU A 27 19.79 -26.30 20.04
C LEU A 27 19.93 -27.71 19.42
N ALA A 28 20.22 -27.78 18.12
CA ALA A 28 20.43 -29.05 17.41
C ALA A 28 21.66 -29.86 17.89
N THR A 29 22.51 -29.27 18.73
CA THR A 29 23.59 -29.98 19.37
C THR A 29 23.09 -31.02 20.42
N ARG A 30 21.88 -30.79 20.97
CA ARG A 30 21.33 -31.56 22.10
C ARG A 30 19.87 -32.03 21.89
N HIS A 31 19.20 -31.52 20.88
CA HIS A 31 17.78 -31.72 20.60
C HIS A 31 17.54 -32.09 19.15
N ASP A 32 16.40 -32.70 18.85
CA ASP A 32 15.90 -32.84 17.46
C ASP A 32 15.21 -31.56 17.04
N VAL A 33 15.83 -30.81 16.13
CA VAL A 33 15.37 -29.47 15.76
C VAL A 33 14.96 -29.41 14.30
N ARG A 34 13.76 -28.90 14.08
CA ARG A 34 13.15 -28.66 12.78
C ARG A 34 12.84 -27.18 12.59
N VAL A 35 13.13 -26.65 11.40
CA VAL A 35 12.59 -25.38 10.92
C VAL A 35 11.53 -25.69 9.85
N LEU A 36 10.28 -25.38 10.14
CA LEU A 36 9.15 -25.54 9.23
C LEU A 36 8.80 -24.20 8.62
N SER A 37 8.97 -24.06 7.30
CA SER A 37 8.62 -22.87 6.55
C SER A 37 7.29 -23.06 5.84
N VAL A 38 6.38 -22.07 5.96
CA VAL A 38 5.10 -22.13 5.24
C VAL A 38 5.34 -22.04 3.75
N PHE A 39 6.11 -21.05 3.32
CA PHE A 39 6.41 -20.84 1.89
C PHE A 39 7.89 -21.02 1.57
N ARG A 40 8.15 -21.61 0.41
CA ARG A 40 9.44 -21.56 -0.27
C ARG A 40 9.34 -20.49 -1.36
N SER A 41 10.05 -19.37 -1.20
CA SER A 41 10.00 -18.23 -2.11
C SER A 41 11.21 -18.14 -3.05
N LYS A 42 12.31 -18.84 -2.71
CA LYS A 42 13.56 -18.88 -3.49
C LYS A 42 14.08 -20.31 -3.60
N ARG A 43 14.82 -20.58 -4.66
CA ARG A 43 15.48 -21.89 -4.83
C ARG A 43 16.63 -22.08 -3.85
N ASP A 44 17.41 -21.01 -3.62
CA ASP A 44 18.59 -21.05 -2.75
C ASP A 44 18.32 -20.30 -1.43
N GLN A 45 18.71 -20.93 -0.33
CA GLN A 45 18.68 -20.28 0.97
C GLN A 45 19.82 -19.27 1.10
N PHE A 46 19.53 -18.11 1.72
CA PHE A 46 20.57 -17.12 2.00
C PHE A 46 21.43 -17.51 3.19
N PHE A 47 20.81 -17.98 4.29
CA PHE A 47 21.51 -18.49 5.45
C PHE A 47 21.64 -20.02 5.34
N THR A 48 22.85 -20.53 5.55
CA THR A 48 23.07 -21.98 5.56
C THR A 48 22.85 -22.50 6.99
N PRO A 49 21.82 -23.33 7.23
CA PRO A 49 21.61 -23.94 8.54
C PRO A 49 22.70 -24.97 8.83
N ASP A 50 22.87 -25.29 10.11
CA ASP A 50 23.69 -26.44 10.54
C ASP A 50 23.08 -27.75 9.98
N GLU A 51 23.91 -28.69 9.58
CA GLU A 51 23.48 -29.97 8.99
C GLU A 51 22.52 -30.77 9.89
N ARG A 52 22.56 -30.55 11.20
CA ARG A 52 21.68 -31.16 12.20
C ARG A 52 20.28 -30.59 12.23
N VAL A 53 20.06 -29.39 11.63
CA VAL A 53 18.76 -28.73 11.58
C VAL A 53 18.02 -29.17 10.31
N ARG A 54 16.89 -29.84 10.48
CA ARG A 54 16.01 -30.17 9.36
C ARG A 54 15.19 -28.96 8.93
N VAL A 55 15.25 -28.58 7.65
CA VAL A 55 14.47 -27.49 7.10
C VAL A 55 13.45 -28.04 6.10
N ASP A 56 12.18 -27.89 6.41
CA ASP A 56 11.06 -28.35 5.58
C ASP A 56 10.20 -27.16 5.11
N TYR A 57 9.61 -27.30 3.93
CA TYR A 57 8.70 -26.31 3.35
C TYR A 57 7.34 -26.96 3.11
N LEU A 58 6.25 -26.19 3.28
CA LEU A 58 4.89 -26.67 3.04
C LEU A 58 4.40 -26.36 1.64
N VAL A 59 4.58 -25.10 1.18
CA VAL A 59 4.14 -24.62 -0.12
C VAL A 59 5.35 -24.13 -0.92
N ASP A 60 5.56 -24.70 -2.10
CA ASP A 60 6.53 -24.18 -3.06
C ASP A 60 5.89 -23.05 -3.87
N ALA A 61 6.33 -21.82 -3.63
CA ALA A 61 5.93 -20.60 -4.33
C ALA A 61 7.04 -20.08 -5.27
N THR A 62 8.06 -20.89 -5.59
CA THR A 62 9.12 -20.54 -6.57
C THR A 62 8.65 -20.66 -8.01
N ALA A 63 7.60 -21.43 -8.26
CA ALA A 63 6.96 -21.59 -9.55
C ALA A 63 5.75 -20.65 -9.69
N ARG A 64 5.31 -20.41 -10.94
CA ARG A 64 4.15 -19.56 -11.27
C ARG A 64 2.87 -19.95 -10.52
N THR A 65 2.66 -21.25 -10.30
CA THR A 65 1.55 -21.78 -9.52
C THR A 65 2.07 -22.34 -8.21
N PRO A 66 1.74 -21.72 -7.05
CA PRO A 66 2.08 -22.31 -5.78
C PRO A 66 1.46 -23.70 -5.63
N ARG A 67 2.25 -24.65 -5.11
CA ARG A 67 1.84 -26.04 -4.93
C ARG A 67 2.38 -26.61 -3.60
N PRO A 68 1.75 -27.63 -3.03
CA PRO A 68 2.32 -28.33 -1.90
C PRO A 68 3.71 -28.91 -2.25
N VAL A 69 4.63 -28.87 -1.29
CA VAL A 69 5.95 -29.53 -1.44
C VAL A 69 5.81 -31.06 -1.34
N ARG A 70 4.83 -31.54 -0.57
CA ARG A 70 4.53 -32.98 -0.49
C ARG A 70 4.06 -33.53 -1.83
N SER A 71 4.37 -34.79 -2.08
CA SER A 71 3.89 -35.50 -3.27
C SER A 71 2.36 -35.60 -3.28
N THR A 72 1.73 -35.28 -4.40
CA THR A 72 0.28 -35.31 -4.58
C THR A 72 -0.10 -35.68 -6.01
N THR A 73 -1.24 -36.35 -6.16
CA THR A 73 -1.85 -36.68 -7.46
C THR A 73 -2.91 -35.68 -7.91
N VAL A 74 -3.14 -34.61 -7.11
CA VAL A 74 -4.14 -33.59 -7.38
C VAL A 74 -3.63 -32.65 -8.46
N ALA A 75 -4.52 -32.27 -9.39
CA ALA A 75 -4.19 -31.41 -10.52
C ALA A 75 -3.77 -30.00 -10.08
N ASP A 76 -2.80 -29.41 -10.80
CA ASP A 76 -2.27 -28.06 -10.51
C ASP A 76 -3.35 -26.97 -10.48
N SER A 77 -4.43 -27.12 -11.26
CA SER A 77 -5.56 -26.18 -11.27
C SER A 77 -6.28 -26.09 -9.92
N VAL A 78 -6.31 -27.16 -9.15
CA VAL A 78 -6.91 -27.16 -7.81
C VAL A 78 -6.04 -26.36 -6.84
N TRP A 79 -4.71 -26.56 -6.93
CA TRP A 79 -3.76 -25.81 -6.10
C TRP A 79 -3.77 -24.33 -6.43
N ALA A 80 -3.86 -23.98 -7.70
CA ALA A 80 -4.03 -22.59 -8.15
C ALA A 80 -5.31 -21.97 -7.56
N GLY A 81 -6.42 -22.72 -7.59
CA GLY A 81 -7.70 -22.30 -7.00
C GLY A 81 -7.62 -22.05 -5.49
N LEU A 82 -6.92 -22.92 -4.75
CA LEU A 82 -6.73 -22.77 -3.31
C LEU A 82 -5.76 -21.62 -2.97
N ALA A 83 -4.68 -21.46 -3.74
CA ALA A 83 -3.73 -20.37 -3.55
C ALA A 83 -4.35 -18.98 -3.86
N ALA A 84 -5.34 -18.93 -4.74
CA ALA A 84 -6.09 -17.71 -5.06
C ALA A 84 -7.13 -17.32 -3.99
N GLN A 85 -7.54 -18.26 -3.12
CA GLN A 85 -8.49 -17.99 -2.06
C GLN A 85 -7.78 -17.39 -0.83
N PRO A 86 -8.38 -16.39 -0.14
CA PRO A 86 -7.82 -15.88 1.11
C PRO A 86 -7.76 -16.97 2.18
N SER A 87 -6.82 -16.83 3.10
CA SER A 87 -6.78 -17.66 4.31
C SER A 87 -8.10 -17.52 5.08
N GLN A 88 -8.58 -18.63 5.65
CA GLN A 88 -9.75 -18.66 6.53
C GLN A 88 -9.40 -18.48 8.01
N ILE A 89 -8.11 -18.53 8.34
CA ILE A 89 -7.59 -18.46 9.72
C ILE A 89 -6.85 -17.14 9.96
N VAL A 90 -6.05 -16.70 8.97
CA VAL A 90 -5.24 -15.47 9.04
C VAL A 90 -5.95 -14.35 8.28
N ASP A 91 -6.32 -13.28 8.99
CA ASP A 91 -6.83 -12.08 8.34
C ASP A 91 -5.72 -11.44 7.48
N ARG A 92 -6.07 -10.98 6.29
CA ARG A 92 -5.13 -10.34 5.37
C ARG A 92 -4.45 -9.10 5.95
N SER A 93 -5.12 -8.40 6.88
CA SER A 93 -4.54 -7.25 7.59
C SER A 93 -3.45 -7.65 8.58
N TRP A 94 -3.42 -8.92 9.02
CA TRP A 94 -2.38 -9.46 9.90
C TRP A 94 -1.13 -9.82 9.10
N GLU A 95 -1.32 -10.63 8.04
CA GLU A 95 -0.25 -11.04 7.13
C GLU A 95 -0.82 -11.45 5.76
N SER A 96 -0.53 -10.67 4.72
CA SER A 96 -1.16 -10.81 3.39
C SER A 96 -0.70 -12.01 2.57
N ALA A 97 0.38 -12.66 2.98
CA ALA A 97 0.95 -13.82 2.26
C ALA A 97 0.13 -15.10 2.40
N PHE A 98 -0.70 -15.20 3.47
CA PHE A 98 -1.46 -16.41 3.75
C PHE A 98 -2.69 -16.56 2.85
N ASN A 99 -2.92 -17.79 2.43
CA ASN A 99 -4.02 -18.19 1.56
C ASN A 99 -4.58 -19.56 1.98
N ARG A 100 -5.65 -20.03 1.34
CA ARG A 100 -6.31 -21.27 1.70
C ARG A 100 -5.43 -22.50 1.52
N LEU A 101 -4.50 -22.48 0.56
CA LEU A 101 -3.53 -23.57 0.39
C LEU A 101 -2.59 -23.66 1.61
N ALA A 102 -2.09 -22.51 2.09
CA ALA A 102 -1.26 -22.47 3.29
C ALA A 102 -1.99 -22.94 4.55
N ASP A 103 -3.29 -22.61 4.70
CA ASP A 103 -4.10 -23.11 5.83
C ASP A 103 -4.15 -24.63 5.84
N LEU A 104 -4.48 -25.24 4.68
CA LEU A 104 -4.63 -26.69 4.56
C LEU A 104 -3.30 -27.45 4.78
N GLU A 105 -2.21 -26.94 4.22
CA GLU A 105 -0.92 -27.59 4.38
C GLU A 105 -0.40 -27.43 5.82
N LEU A 106 -0.67 -26.30 6.49
CA LEU A 106 -0.36 -26.13 7.91
C LEU A 106 -1.23 -27.03 8.80
N GLU A 107 -2.52 -27.13 8.51
CA GLU A 107 -3.44 -28.02 9.24
C GLU A 107 -2.93 -29.47 9.18
N LEU A 108 -2.62 -29.96 7.97
CA LEU A 108 -2.06 -31.31 7.79
C LEU A 108 -0.72 -31.49 8.50
N ALA A 109 0.19 -30.50 8.42
CA ALA A 109 1.51 -30.60 9.03
C ALA A 109 1.49 -30.56 10.56
N LEU A 110 0.47 -29.96 11.16
CA LEU A 110 0.34 -29.82 12.60
C LEU A 110 -0.55 -30.90 13.22
N GLN A 111 -1.50 -31.50 12.49
CA GLN A 111 -2.37 -32.56 12.99
C GLN A 111 -1.60 -33.81 13.46
N ASP A 112 -0.62 -34.24 12.67
CA ASP A 112 0.19 -35.46 12.94
C ASP A 112 1.59 -35.13 13.46
N THR A 113 1.79 -33.92 14.03
CA THR A 113 3.10 -33.51 14.52
C THR A 113 3.48 -34.24 15.81
N ASP A 114 4.70 -34.76 15.86
CA ASP A 114 5.32 -35.36 17.05
C ASP A 114 6.21 -34.38 17.85
N THR A 115 6.07 -33.07 17.52
CA THR A 115 6.80 -31.98 18.16
C THR A 115 6.40 -31.83 19.65
N ASP A 116 7.40 -31.67 20.52
CA ASP A 116 7.18 -31.30 21.93
C ASP A 116 6.88 -29.83 22.08
N VAL A 117 7.68 -28.97 21.38
CA VAL A 117 7.63 -27.52 21.47
C VAL A 117 7.55 -26.92 20.06
N LEU A 118 6.54 -26.10 19.82
CA LEU A 118 6.33 -25.32 18.59
C LEU A 118 6.59 -23.84 18.89
N VAL A 119 7.62 -23.28 18.27
CA VAL A 119 8.00 -21.85 18.40
C VAL A 119 7.59 -21.09 17.16
N THR A 120 6.71 -20.11 17.30
CA THR A 120 6.23 -19.25 16.20
C THR A 120 6.93 -17.91 16.20
N THR A 121 7.08 -17.27 15.04
CA THR A 121 7.90 -16.08 14.82
C THR A 121 7.16 -14.86 14.33
N THR A 122 5.88 -15.02 13.93
CA THR A 122 4.99 -13.91 13.57
C THR A 122 3.63 -14.07 14.27
N PRO A 123 2.91 -12.96 14.54
CA PRO A 123 1.60 -13.02 15.19
C PRO A 123 0.58 -13.87 14.41
N ALA A 124 0.65 -13.87 13.08
CA ALA A 124 -0.20 -14.70 12.23
C ALA A 124 0.07 -16.19 12.44
N LEU A 125 1.34 -16.60 12.46
CA LEU A 125 1.76 -17.96 12.77
C LEU A 125 1.36 -18.38 14.18
N MET A 126 1.46 -17.46 15.14
CA MET A 126 0.98 -17.70 16.51
C MET A 126 -0.52 -18.00 16.54
N ALA A 127 -1.32 -17.20 15.84
CA ALA A 127 -2.77 -17.40 15.75
C ALA A 127 -3.11 -18.76 15.12
N LEU A 128 -2.36 -19.20 14.11
CA LEU A 128 -2.49 -20.54 13.52
C LEU A 128 -2.09 -21.65 14.51
N ALA A 129 -0.93 -21.52 15.15
CA ALA A 129 -0.42 -22.52 16.07
C ALA A 129 -1.36 -22.79 17.25
N VAL A 130 -1.92 -21.76 17.88
CA VAL A 130 -2.84 -21.92 19.02
C VAL A 130 -4.23 -22.45 18.63
N GLN A 131 -4.54 -22.50 17.33
CA GLN A 131 -5.80 -23.03 16.80
C GLN A 131 -5.65 -24.43 16.23
N LEU A 132 -4.51 -24.75 15.63
CA LEU A 132 -4.29 -25.98 14.87
C LEU A 132 -3.41 -27.00 15.60
N ALA A 133 -2.50 -26.56 16.49
CA ALA A 133 -1.60 -27.49 17.17
C ALA A 133 -2.36 -28.40 18.15
N PRO A 134 -2.04 -29.72 18.20
CA PRO A 134 -2.60 -30.66 19.16
C PRO A 134 -2.35 -30.24 20.61
N ALA A 135 -3.23 -30.65 21.52
CA ALA A 135 -3.17 -30.25 22.93
C ALA A 135 -1.87 -30.64 23.67
N HIS A 136 -1.16 -31.66 23.21
CA HIS A 136 0.11 -32.07 23.79
C HIS A 136 1.29 -31.16 23.42
N VAL A 137 1.19 -30.41 22.32
CA VAL A 137 2.24 -29.51 21.83
C VAL A 137 2.31 -28.26 22.68
N ILE A 138 3.48 -27.94 23.20
CA ILE A 138 3.76 -26.66 23.88
C ILE A 138 3.91 -25.58 22.84
N THR A 139 3.12 -24.49 22.96
CA THR A 139 3.11 -23.38 22.03
C THR A 139 3.82 -22.16 22.61
N VAL A 140 4.91 -21.75 21.97
CA VAL A 140 5.70 -20.58 22.35
C VAL A 140 5.69 -19.59 21.17
N HIS A 141 5.56 -18.30 21.47
CA HIS A 141 5.77 -17.26 20.46
C HIS A 141 7.02 -16.46 20.79
N GLN A 142 7.90 -16.30 19.80
CA GLN A 142 9.04 -15.39 19.90
C GLN A 142 8.78 -14.15 19.06
N GLU A 143 8.61 -13.00 19.72
CA GLU A 143 8.33 -11.74 19.06
C GLU A 143 9.64 -11.05 18.63
N HIS A 144 9.77 -10.81 17.33
CA HIS A 144 10.97 -10.24 16.72
C HIS A 144 10.86 -8.76 16.33
N ARG A 145 9.70 -8.14 16.53
CA ARG A 145 9.47 -6.73 16.17
C ARG A 145 9.01 -5.91 17.37
N VAL A 146 9.00 -4.60 17.22
CA VAL A 146 8.44 -3.67 18.21
C VAL A 146 6.91 -3.81 18.19
N SER A 147 6.36 -4.46 19.22
CA SER A 147 4.96 -4.88 19.26
C SER A 147 3.98 -3.71 19.29
N GLU A 148 4.34 -2.62 19.97
CA GLU A 148 3.54 -1.39 20.08
C GLU A 148 3.29 -0.72 18.71
N LEU A 149 4.18 -0.95 17.75
CA LEU A 149 4.14 -0.32 16.42
C LEU A 149 3.58 -1.22 15.31
N ARG A 150 3.10 -2.42 15.66
CA ARG A 150 2.61 -3.37 14.64
C ARG A 150 1.29 -3.00 13.97
N GLY A 151 0.51 -2.09 14.53
CA GLY A 151 -0.83 -1.77 14.02
C GLY A 151 -1.73 -3.01 13.98
N THR A 152 -2.43 -3.22 12.86
CA THR A 152 -3.34 -4.37 12.67
C THR A 152 -2.62 -5.71 12.68
N SER A 153 -1.36 -5.79 12.23
CA SER A 153 -0.59 -7.04 12.26
C SER A 153 -0.25 -7.52 13.69
N GLY A 154 -0.42 -6.66 14.69
CA GLY A 154 -0.27 -6.99 16.12
C GLY A 154 -1.57 -7.44 16.81
N GLU A 155 -2.70 -7.39 16.12
CA GLU A 155 -3.99 -7.79 16.69
C GLU A 155 -4.00 -9.25 17.21
N PRO A 156 -3.41 -10.23 16.50
CA PRO A 156 -3.35 -11.60 17.01
C PRO A 156 -2.68 -11.71 18.38
N LEU A 157 -1.68 -10.88 18.69
CA LEU A 157 -1.01 -10.88 19.99
C LEU A 157 -1.99 -10.56 21.13
N ARG A 158 -2.84 -9.54 20.95
CA ARG A 158 -3.86 -9.19 21.96
C ARG A 158 -4.93 -10.28 22.07
N ARG A 159 -5.29 -10.91 20.95
CA ARG A 159 -6.43 -11.83 20.87
C ARG A 159 -6.11 -13.25 21.28
N PHE A 160 -4.91 -13.73 20.97
CA PHE A 160 -4.56 -15.14 21.09
C PHE A 160 -3.43 -15.42 22.07
N ALA A 161 -2.66 -14.42 22.52
CA ALA A 161 -1.50 -14.65 23.38
C ALA A 161 -1.86 -15.38 24.71
N ALA A 162 -3.04 -15.16 25.28
CA ALA A 162 -3.53 -15.87 26.46
C ALA A 162 -3.62 -17.40 26.27
N ARG A 163 -3.65 -17.88 25.01
CA ARG A 163 -3.67 -19.30 24.66
C ARG A 163 -2.28 -19.92 24.53
N LEU A 164 -1.22 -19.12 24.55
CA LEU A 164 0.16 -19.59 24.51
C LEU A 164 0.57 -20.21 25.86
N ASP A 165 1.62 -21.01 25.83
CA ASP A 165 2.30 -21.45 27.05
C ASP A 165 3.34 -20.41 27.51
N ALA A 166 4.11 -19.83 26.56
CA ALA A 166 5.01 -18.72 26.81
C ALA A 166 5.07 -17.73 25.64
N LEU A 167 5.41 -16.50 25.98
CA LEU A 167 5.71 -15.43 25.03
C LEU A 167 7.10 -14.88 25.34
N ALA A 168 8.04 -15.10 24.42
CA ALA A 168 9.41 -14.63 24.51
C ALA A 168 9.56 -13.33 23.73
N VAL A 169 10.18 -12.34 24.34
CA VAL A 169 10.43 -11.01 23.77
C VAL A 169 11.92 -10.67 23.86
N LEU A 170 12.37 -9.66 23.12
CA LEU A 170 13.77 -9.32 22.98
C LEU A 170 14.26 -8.27 23.99
N SER A 171 13.37 -7.59 24.71
CA SER A 171 13.67 -6.51 25.63
C SER A 171 12.74 -6.50 26.85
N GLU A 172 13.25 -5.99 27.98
CA GLU A 172 12.46 -5.78 29.21
C GLU A 172 11.27 -4.84 28.95
N ARG A 173 11.47 -3.77 28.20
CA ARG A 173 10.41 -2.83 27.84
C ARG A 173 9.24 -3.52 27.09
N THR A 174 9.56 -4.40 26.13
CA THR A 174 8.50 -5.14 25.42
C THR A 174 7.80 -6.13 26.33
N ARG A 175 8.51 -6.75 27.27
CA ARG A 175 7.91 -7.60 28.31
C ARG A 175 6.92 -6.80 29.17
N ASP A 176 7.33 -5.63 29.66
CA ASP A 176 6.49 -4.78 30.52
C ASP A 176 5.24 -4.30 29.78
N TRP A 177 5.40 -3.93 28.51
CA TRP A 177 4.26 -3.59 27.65
C TRP A 177 3.26 -4.75 27.50
N PHE A 178 3.73 -6.01 27.33
CA PHE A 178 2.85 -7.16 27.30
C PHE A 178 2.22 -7.46 28.66
N ALA A 179 2.96 -7.28 29.75
CA ALA A 179 2.42 -7.45 31.08
C ALA A 179 1.27 -6.45 31.36
N GLU A 180 1.44 -5.19 30.96
CA GLU A 180 0.38 -4.19 31.05
C GLU A 180 -0.80 -4.50 30.12
N THR A 181 -0.52 -4.85 28.86
CA THR A 181 -1.54 -5.09 27.83
C THR A 181 -2.39 -6.30 28.11
N LEU A 182 -1.79 -7.40 28.56
CA LEU A 182 -2.47 -8.68 28.82
C LEU A 182 -2.87 -8.86 30.28
N GLY A 183 -2.20 -8.20 31.23
CA GLY A 183 -2.43 -8.30 32.65
C GLY A 183 -2.40 -9.75 33.16
N ASP A 184 -3.34 -10.16 34.02
CA ASP A 184 -3.42 -11.52 34.56
C ASP A 184 -3.73 -12.62 33.53
N ALA A 185 -4.13 -12.23 32.31
CA ALA A 185 -4.31 -13.15 31.18
C ALA A 185 -3.00 -13.39 30.40
N ALA A 186 -1.89 -12.76 30.79
CA ALA A 186 -0.61 -12.94 30.12
C ALA A 186 -0.13 -14.40 30.25
N PRO A 187 0.39 -14.99 29.17
CA PRO A 187 1.14 -16.24 29.28
C PRO A 187 2.43 -15.99 30.06
N ARG A 188 3.22 -16.99 30.26
CA ARG A 188 4.57 -16.80 30.79
C ARG A 188 5.36 -15.85 29.88
N LEU A 189 5.79 -14.70 30.43
CA LEU A 189 6.56 -13.69 29.71
C LEU A 189 8.06 -13.87 30.02
N GLU A 190 8.87 -14.05 28.99
CA GLU A 190 10.31 -14.25 29.09
C GLU A 190 11.08 -13.26 28.22
N VAL A 191 12.18 -12.71 28.74
CA VAL A 191 13.09 -11.89 27.93
C VAL A 191 14.24 -12.75 27.43
N VAL A 192 14.22 -13.09 26.15
CA VAL A 192 15.24 -13.94 25.52
C VAL A 192 15.83 -13.18 24.34
N PRO A 193 17.05 -12.64 24.48
CA PRO A 193 17.70 -11.88 23.41
C PRO A 193 18.06 -12.79 22.23
N ASN A 194 18.31 -12.20 21.08
CA ASN A 194 18.79 -12.93 19.91
C ASN A 194 20.22 -13.44 20.16
N ALA A 195 20.48 -14.69 19.82
CA ALA A 195 21.81 -15.28 19.87
C ALA A 195 22.70 -14.80 18.72
N LEU A 196 23.97 -14.57 18.99
CA LEU A 196 24.98 -14.41 17.98
C LEU A 196 25.17 -15.71 17.17
N PRO A 197 25.67 -15.61 15.90
CA PRO A 197 26.01 -16.80 15.14
C PRO A 197 27.06 -17.65 15.87
N SER A 198 26.97 -18.97 15.79
CA SER A 198 28.02 -19.89 16.24
C SER A 198 29.23 -19.82 15.31
N GLY A 199 30.41 -20.17 15.79
CA GLY A 199 31.64 -20.28 15.02
C GLY A 199 32.66 -19.16 15.20
N PHE A 200 33.68 -19.17 14.35
CA PHE A 200 34.81 -18.22 14.40
C PHE A 200 34.37 -16.80 14.03
N ARG A 201 34.78 -15.84 14.88
CA ARG A 201 34.56 -14.42 14.66
C ARG A 201 35.89 -13.70 14.65
N PRO A 202 36.33 -13.17 13.49
CA PRO A 202 37.54 -12.38 13.40
C PRO A 202 37.36 -11.07 14.18
N ARG A 203 38.42 -10.59 14.82
CA ARG A 203 38.41 -9.38 15.62
C ARG A 203 38.97 -8.21 14.82
N SER A 204 38.39 -7.04 15.02
CA SER A 204 38.95 -5.80 14.53
C SER A 204 40.17 -5.37 15.32
N THR A 205 41.15 -4.79 14.60
CA THR A 205 42.29 -4.08 15.23
C THR A 205 41.95 -2.65 15.61
N LEU A 206 40.81 -2.13 15.15
CA LEU A 206 40.35 -0.73 15.27
C LEU A 206 41.33 0.33 14.68
N GLN A 207 42.24 -0.12 13.81
CA GLN A 207 43.23 0.75 13.17
C GLN A 207 42.82 1.14 11.73
N THR A 208 41.82 0.49 11.18
CA THR A 208 41.28 0.86 9.86
C THR A 208 40.55 2.19 9.94
N ARG A 209 40.51 2.92 8.84
CA ARG A 209 39.77 4.20 8.74
C ARG A 209 38.40 3.95 8.15
N THR A 210 37.65 3.02 8.77
CA THR A 210 36.37 2.53 8.21
C THR A 210 35.28 2.53 9.28
N VAL A 211 34.15 3.16 8.94
CA VAL A 211 32.87 3.03 9.64
C VAL A 211 32.00 2.09 8.84
N VAL A 212 31.30 1.17 9.50
CA VAL A 212 30.39 0.22 8.84
C VAL A 212 28.98 0.41 9.37
N ILE A 213 28.01 0.40 8.46
CA ILE A 213 26.58 0.29 8.76
C ILE A 213 26.01 -0.89 7.98
N ALA A 214 25.15 -1.70 8.62
CA ALA A 214 24.52 -2.85 8.00
C ALA A 214 23.03 -2.92 8.32
N GLY A 215 22.19 -3.12 7.28
CA GLY A 215 20.75 -3.25 7.42
C GLY A 215 20.01 -3.15 6.09
N ARG A 216 18.74 -3.52 6.06
CA ARG A 216 17.90 -3.35 4.87
C ARG A 216 17.79 -1.86 4.50
N LEU A 217 17.87 -1.54 3.21
CA LEU A 217 17.76 -0.15 2.73
C LEU A 217 16.27 0.26 2.60
N VAL A 218 15.64 0.46 3.77
CA VAL A 218 14.23 0.85 3.94
C VAL A 218 14.11 2.08 4.84
N ALA A 219 12.99 2.81 4.77
CA ALA A 219 12.78 4.07 5.49
C ALA A 219 12.96 3.96 7.02
N GLU A 220 12.62 2.81 7.63
CA GLU A 220 12.77 2.58 9.08
C GLU A 220 14.23 2.55 9.53
N LYS A 221 15.16 2.19 8.64
CA LYS A 221 16.59 2.14 8.93
C LYS A 221 17.30 3.48 8.83
N GLN A 222 16.70 4.48 8.21
CA GLN A 222 17.20 5.86 8.10
C GLN A 222 18.69 5.93 7.73
N ILE A 223 19.13 5.13 6.76
CA ILE A 223 20.51 5.10 6.30
C ILE A 223 20.90 6.42 5.61
N ASP A 224 19.92 7.12 5.05
CA ASP A 224 20.02 8.49 4.55
C ASP A 224 20.52 9.49 5.61
N HIS A 225 20.18 9.29 6.89
CA HIS A 225 20.73 10.08 8.01
C HIS A 225 22.22 9.81 8.22
N ALA A 226 22.66 8.56 8.09
CA ALA A 226 24.09 8.24 8.15
C ALA A 226 24.87 8.90 7.01
N VAL A 227 24.32 8.93 5.80
CA VAL A 227 24.89 9.62 4.64
C VAL A 227 24.95 11.14 4.88
N THR A 228 23.89 11.72 5.45
CA THR A 228 23.86 13.16 5.81
C THR A 228 24.90 13.49 6.86
N ALA A 229 24.99 12.72 7.95
CA ALA A 229 26.01 12.89 9.00
C ALA A 229 27.42 12.75 8.44
N TRP A 230 27.61 11.81 7.50
CA TRP A 230 28.90 11.58 6.87
C TRP A 230 29.41 12.77 6.06
N ALA A 231 28.58 13.63 5.52
CA ALA A 231 28.98 14.85 4.85
C ALA A 231 29.75 15.79 5.79
N THR A 232 29.42 15.82 7.08
CA THR A 232 30.20 16.56 8.09
C THR A 232 31.48 15.81 8.46
N VAL A 233 31.42 14.49 8.63
CA VAL A 233 32.60 13.67 8.93
C VAL A 233 33.65 13.78 7.82
N ALA A 234 33.27 13.66 6.57
CA ALA A 234 34.18 13.71 5.41
C ALA A 234 34.89 15.05 5.25
N ARG A 235 34.25 16.17 5.64
CA ARG A 235 34.92 17.50 5.65
C ARG A 235 36.07 17.61 6.65
N HIS A 236 35.95 16.93 7.80
CA HIS A 236 36.96 16.95 8.86
C HIS A 236 37.96 15.81 8.70
N ARG A 237 37.51 14.67 8.23
CA ARG A 237 38.32 13.46 8.10
C ARG A 237 38.08 12.78 6.74
N PRO A 238 38.57 13.37 5.65
CA PRO A 238 38.43 12.84 4.29
C PRO A 238 39.17 11.52 4.06
N ASP A 239 40.04 11.14 4.98
CA ASP A 239 40.77 9.88 4.99
C ASP A 239 39.99 8.67 5.54
N TRP A 240 38.74 8.89 6.00
CA TRP A 240 37.86 7.83 6.48
C TRP A 240 36.81 7.47 5.45
N GLN A 241 36.30 6.24 5.54
CA GLN A 241 35.29 5.69 4.65
C GLN A 241 34.06 5.17 5.41
N LEU A 242 32.86 5.39 4.89
CA LEU A 242 31.63 4.76 5.31
C LEU A 242 31.27 3.63 4.34
N ARG A 243 31.16 2.41 4.85
CA ARG A 243 30.76 1.24 4.07
C ARG A 243 29.36 0.79 4.49
N ILE A 244 28.44 0.74 3.52
CA ILE A 244 27.02 0.44 3.73
C ILE A 244 26.74 -0.96 3.18
N PHE A 245 26.32 -1.88 4.04
CA PHE A 245 25.96 -3.24 3.69
C PHE A 245 24.45 -3.45 3.80
N GLY A 246 23.83 -3.95 2.75
CA GLY A 246 22.42 -4.21 2.65
C GLY A 246 21.85 -3.88 1.29
N ASP A 247 20.60 -4.28 1.09
CA ASP A 247 19.84 -3.99 -0.12
C ASP A 247 18.41 -3.60 0.22
N GLY A 248 17.71 -2.96 -0.70
CA GLY A 248 16.32 -2.55 -0.52
C GLY A 248 15.88 -1.42 -1.46
N PRO A 249 14.60 -1.05 -1.41
CA PRO A 249 14.01 -0.08 -2.33
C PRO A 249 14.65 1.32 -2.29
N LEU A 250 15.37 1.66 -1.22
CA LEU A 250 16.05 2.96 -1.12
C LEU A 250 17.48 2.97 -1.69
N SER A 251 18.01 1.87 -2.26
CA SER A 251 19.35 1.80 -2.85
C SER A 251 19.60 2.92 -3.86
N GLY A 252 18.65 3.15 -4.78
CA GLY A 252 18.76 4.21 -5.78
C GLY A 252 18.69 5.62 -5.18
N ALA A 253 17.87 5.82 -4.15
CA ALA A 253 17.76 7.12 -3.47
C ALA A 253 19.05 7.46 -2.71
N LEU A 254 19.63 6.48 -2.00
CA LEU A 254 20.89 6.64 -1.29
C LEU A 254 22.05 6.95 -2.24
N ARG A 255 22.11 6.28 -3.40
CA ARG A 255 23.14 6.58 -4.41
C ARG A 255 23.05 8.02 -4.88
N ARG A 256 21.83 8.50 -5.22
CA ARG A 256 21.63 9.90 -5.60
C ARG A 256 22.03 10.89 -4.48
N GLN A 257 21.71 10.57 -3.23
CA GLN A 257 22.09 11.41 -2.09
C GLN A 257 23.61 11.49 -1.94
N ILE A 258 24.33 10.37 -2.08
CA ILE A 258 25.80 10.29 -2.05
C ILE A 258 26.39 11.16 -3.16
N ASP A 259 25.84 11.05 -4.39
CA ASP A 259 26.30 11.82 -5.55
C ASP A 259 26.05 13.32 -5.35
N MET A 260 24.85 13.72 -4.92
CA MET A 260 24.49 15.12 -4.65
C MET A 260 25.39 15.77 -3.58
N LEU A 261 25.83 15.01 -2.58
CA LEU A 261 26.70 15.49 -1.53
C LEU A 261 28.18 15.38 -1.89
N GLY A 262 28.53 14.86 -3.06
CA GLY A 262 29.91 14.67 -3.51
C GLY A 262 30.71 13.65 -2.69
N LEU A 263 30.03 12.61 -2.15
CA LEU A 263 30.59 11.65 -1.20
C LEU A 263 30.97 10.31 -1.82
N HIS A 264 30.96 10.18 -3.15
CA HIS A 264 31.23 8.94 -3.87
C HIS A 264 32.63 8.34 -3.60
N ASP A 265 33.63 9.16 -3.27
CA ASP A 265 35.00 8.71 -2.97
C ASP A 265 35.14 8.15 -1.54
N CYS A 266 34.19 8.47 -0.63
CA CYS A 266 34.27 8.09 0.79
C CYS A 266 33.09 7.31 1.33
N ILE A 267 32.03 7.08 0.51
CA ILE A 267 30.91 6.18 0.84
C ILE A 267 30.80 5.06 -0.19
N GLN A 268 30.68 3.83 0.28
CA GLN A 268 30.52 2.64 -0.55
C GLN A 268 29.22 1.91 -0.25
N LEU A 269 28.37 1.70 -1.28
CA LEU A 269 27.19 0.82 -1.22
C LEU A 269 27.60 -0.58 -1.66
N ASN A 270 27.76 -1.50 -0.70
CA ASN A 270 28.34 -2.83 -0.93
C ASN A 270 27.31 -3.94 -1.19
N GLY A 271 26.01 -3.63 -1.12
CA GLY A 271 24.96 -4.65 -1.23
C GLY A 271 24.93 -5.64 -0.06
N ASN A 272 24.25 -6.76 -0.23
CA ASN A 272 24.18 -7.81 0.79
C ASN A 272 25.50 -8.59 0.86
N SER A 273 25.96 -8.88 2.09
CA SER A 273 27.16 -9.72 2.33
C SER A 273 26.80 -11.00 3.08
N LYS A 274 27.25 -12.16 2.59
CA LYS A 274 27.21 -13.44 3.29
C LYS A 274 28.29 -13.54 4.37
N HIS A 275 29.34 -12.68 4.32
CA HIS A 275 30.51 -12.67 5.19
C HIS A 275 30.58 -11.41 6.06
N LEU A 276 29.45 -10.99 6.62
CA LEU A 276 29.36 -9.74 7.38
C LEU A 276 30.29 -9.73 8.60
N ALA A 277 30.57 -10.90 9.21
CA ALA A 277 31.52 -11.02 10.32
C ALA A 277 32.93 -10.56 9.93
N GLU A 278 33.40 -10.85 8.71
CA GLU A 278 34.69 -10.41 8.19
C GLU A 278 34.70 -8.90 7.92
N GLU A 279 33.56 -8.34 7.53
CA GLU A 279 33.41 -6.91 7.29
C GLU A 279 33.44 -6.13 8.62
N TRP A 280 32.82 -6.67 9.69
CA TRP A 280 32.99 -6.10 11.04
C TRP A 280 34.45 -6.11 11.51
N ALA A 281 35.21 -7.13 11.21
CA ALA A 281 36.63 -7.18 11.57
C ALA A 281 37.49 -6.12 10.84
N LYS A 282 37.00 -5.60 9.70
CA LYS A 282 37.62 -4.50 8.95
C LYS A 282 37.11 -3.11 9.38
N ALA A 283 36.15 -3.04 10.29
CA ALA A 283 35.62 -1.78 10.79
C ALA A 283 36.35 -1.29 12.02
N SER A 284 36.48 0.02 12.22
CA SER A 284 36.93 0.65 13.47
C SER A 284 35.77 1.19 14.29
N ILE A 285 34.63 1.49 13.65
CA ILE A 285 33.40 1.98 14.29
C ILE A 285 32.21 1.35 13.52
N ALA A 286 31.19 0.98 14.25
CA ALA A 286 29.90 0.61 13.68
C ALA A 286 28.88 1.71 13.92
N THR A 287 27.90 1.87 13.01
CA THR A 287 26.81 2.83 13.24
C THR A 287 25.46 2.24 12.88
N LEU A 288 24.39 2.71 13.57
CA LEU A 288 22.99 2.35 13.30
C LEU A 288 22.10 3.58 13.47
N THR A 289 21.29 3.86 12.45
CA THR A 289 20.40 5.02 12.39
C THR A 289 18.92 4.69 12.42
N SER A 290 18.57 3.46 12.80
CA SER A 290 17.18 2.98 12.79
C SER A 290 16.26 3.85 13.66
N ARG A 291 15.09 4.23 13.12
CA ARG A 291 14.02 4.89 13.89
C ARG A 291 13.46 3.97 14.96
N ASN A 292 13.30 2.70 14.62
CA ASN A 292 12.80 1.65 15.50
C ASN A 292 13.64 0.39 15.32
N GLU A 293 14.04 -0.22 16.42
CA GLU A 293 14.81 -1.45 16.42
C GLU A 293 14.35 -2.34 17.59
N ALA A 294 14.02 -3.59 17.31
CA ALA A 294 13.58 -4.50 18.37
C ALA A 294 14.72 -5.04 19.22
N PHE A 295 15.89 -5.27 18.61
CA PHE A 295 17.09 -5.75 19.30
C PHE A 295 18.39 -5.12 18.74
N GLY A 296 18.55 -5.08 17.42
CA GLY A 296 19.78 -4.61 16.78
C GLY A 296 20.87 -5.69 16.72
N LEU A 297 20.56 -6.86 16.17
CA LEU A 297 21.51 -7.97 16.07
C LEU A 297 22.85 -7.55 15.44
N VAL A 298 22.83 -6.63 14.47
CA VAL A 298 24.03 -6.08 13.82
C VAL A 298 24.96 -5.33 14.79
N LEU A 299 24.42 -4.73 15.86
CA LEU A 299 25.19 -4.08 16.91
C LEU A 299 25.92 -5.13 17.78
N ALA A 300 25.21 -6.20 18.12
CA ALA A 300 25.82 -7.31 18.86
C ALA A 300 26.91 -8.01 18.03
N GLU A 301 26.74 -8.11 16.71
CA GLU A 301 27.76 -8.64 15.80
C GLU A 301 28.99 -7.73 15.72
N ALA A 302 28.80 -6.40 15.67
CA ALA A 302 29.91 -5.45 15.73
C ALA A 302 30.65 -5.54 17.06
N HIS A 303 29.95 -5.61 18.20
CA HIS A 303 30.55 -5.82 19.52
C HIS A 303 31.31 -7.15 19.59
N ALA A 304 30.80 -8.22 18.94
CA ALA A 304 31.52 -9.50 18.90
C ALA A 304 32.83 -9.46 18.10
N ALA A 305 32.99 -8.49 17.20
CA ALA A 305 34.25 -8.20 16.52
C ALA A 305 35.11 -7.19 17.32
N GLY A 306 34.69 -6.73 18.48
CA GLY A 306 35.36 -5.72 19.29
C GLY A 306 35.23 -4.29 18.73
N VAL A 307 34.22 -4.02 17.94
CA VAL A 307 33.94 -2.72 17.29
C VAL A 307 32.96 -1.92 18.14
N PRO A 308 33.34 -0.70 18.61
CA PRO A 308 32.42 0.19 19.30
C PRO A 308 31.35 0.75 18.35
N VAL A 309 30.22 1.09 18.92
CA VAL A 309 29.04 1.51 18.16
C VAL A 309 28.69 2.98 18.42
N VAL A 310 28.27 3.71 17.37
CA VAL A 310 27.55 4.97 17.49
C VAL A 310 26.13 4.72 16.93
N SER A 311 25.09 4.90 17.74
CA SER A 311 23.74 4.59 17.33
C SER A 311 22.73 5.64 17.77
N TYR A 312 21.64 5.78 17.01
CA TYR A 312 20.45 6.43 17.58
C TYR A 312 19.95 5.65 18.80
N ASP A 313 19.54 6.39 19.82
CA ASP A 313 18.91 5.88 21.02
C ASP A 313 17.42 5.61 20.74
N SER A 314 17.15 4.73 19.76
CA SER A 314 15.79 4.36 19.41
C SER A 314 15.12 3.53 20.52
N PRO A 315 13.79 3.63 20.68
CA PRO A 315 13.07 2.95 21.76
C PRO A 315 13.22 1.44 21.67
N ASN A 316 13.88 0.72 22.45
CA ASN A 316 14.14 -0.70 22.55
C ASN A 316 15.60 -1.06 22.17
N GLY A 317 15.81 -1.80 21.09
CA GLY A 317 17.00 -2.54 20.69
C GLY A 317 18.39 -1.97 21.00
N PRO A 318 18.74 -0.73 20.64
CA PRO A 318 20.12 -0.23 20.85
C PRO A 318 20.55 -0.24 22.33
N ARG A 319 19.67 0.12 23.25
CA ARG A 319 19.95 0.08 24.71
C ARG A 319 20.12 -1.33 25.26
N GLU A 320 19.60 -2.34 24.59
CA GLU A 320 19.79 -3.74 25.00
C GLU A 320 21.22 -4.21 24.70
N VAL A 321 21.88 -3.63 23.71
CA VAL A 321 23.20 -4.03 23.23
C VAL A 321 24.28 -3.06 23.68
N VAL A 322 24.06 -1.76 23.52
CA VAL A 322 25.04 -0.69 23.76
C VAL A 322 24.87 -0.12 25.16
N ILE A 323 25.95 -0.13 25.94
CA ILE A 323 26.08 0.59 27.22
C ILE A 323 26.67 1.95 26.89
N ASP A 324 25.83 2.99 26.95
CA ASP A 324 26.24 4.34 26.59
C ASP A 324 27.44 4.84 27.35
N GLY A 325 28.38 5.48 26.64
CA GLY A 325 29.66 5.94 27.18
C GLY A 325 30.67 4.83 27.52
N HIS A 326 30.27 3.53 27.46
CA HIS A 326 31.13 2.42 27.83
C HIS A 326 31.46 1.46 26.68
N THR A 327 30.44 0.99 25.92
CA THR A 327 30.65 0.11 24.78
C THR A 327 30.35 0.79 23.44
N GLY A 328 29.91 2.03 23.49
CA GLY A 328 29.56 2.87 22.36
C GLY A 328 28.91 4.16 22.82
N ILE A 329 28.35 4.93 21.89
CA ILE A 329 27.72 6.23 22.15
C ILE A 329 26.29 6.17 21.59
N LEU A 330 25.28 6.51 22.41
CA LEU A 330 23.89 6.67 22.01
C LEU A 330 23.58 8.16 21.83
N VAL A 331 23.01 8.52 20.69
CA VAL A 331 22.63 9.89 20.35
C VAL A 331 21.13 10.01 20.09
N PRO A 332 20.52 11.21 20.22
CA PRO A 332 19.09 11.39 20.04
C PRO A 332 18.63 10.93 18.64
N PRO A 333 17.47 10.21 18.53
CA PRO A 333 16.95 9.76 17.26
C PRO A 333 16.65 10.94 16.30
N GLY A 334 17.17 10.84 15.07
CA GLY A 334 16.97 11.85 14.03
C GLY A 334 17.97 13.01 14.05
N ASP A 335 18.80 13.12 15.08
CA ASP A 335 19.84 14.16 15.20
C ASP A 335 21.11 13.75 14.44
N THR A 336 21.18 14.18 13.17
CA THR A 336 22.34 13.89 12.30
C THR A 336 23.62 14.62 12.71
N ASP A 337 23.51 15.76 13.38
CA ASP A 337 24.68 16.54 13.85
C ASP A 337 25.28 15.90 15.11
N ALA A 338 24.45 15.44 16.04
CA ALA A 338 24.90 14.63 17.16
C ALA A 338 25.55 13.32 16.69
N LEU A 339 24.98 12.66 15.68
CA LEU A 339 25.54 11.46 15.08
C LEU A 339 26.94 11.74 14.47
N ALA A 340 27.07 12.82 13.69
CA ALA A 340 28.35 13.23 13.10
C ALA A 340 29.39 13.55 14.18
N SER A 341 29.00 14.27 15.23
CA SER A 341 29.87 14.63 16.34
C SER A 341 30.35 13.41 17.11
N ALA A 342 29.50 12.45 17.41
CA ALA A 342 29.83 11.20 18.08
C ALA A 342 30.76 10.31 17.22
N LEU A 343 30.55 10.27 15.91
CA LEU A 343 31.42 9.57 14.96
C LEU A 343 32.80 10.23 14.95
N LEU A 344 32.87 11.56 14.83
CA LEU A 344 34.15 12.32 14.87
C LEU A 344 34.89 12.10 16.19
N HIS A 345 34.17 12.10 17.32
CA HIS A 345 34.78 11.85 18.64
C HIS A 345 35.48 10.48 18.69
N LEU A 346 34.84 9.42 18.20
CA LEU A 346 35.51 8.10 18.14
C LEU A 346 36.57 8.00 17.04
N ILE A 347 36.44 8.76 15.96
CA ILE A 347 37.46 8.83 14.88
C ILE A 347 38.74 9.48 15.40
N GLU A 348 38.65 10.52 16.17
CA GLU A 348 39.77 11.32 16.65
C GLU A 348 40.44 10.73 17.89
N ASP A 349 39.69 10.11 18.79
CA ASP A 349 40.21 9.47 19.99
C ASP A 349 40.38 7.94 19.81
N ALA A 350 41.60 7.55 19.38
CA ALA A 350 41.91 6.14 19.17
C ALA A 350 41.95 5.33 20.48
N GLU A 351 42.32 5.97 21.62
CA GLU A 351 42.36 5.30 22.92
C GLU A 351 40.97 5.04 23.45
N LEU A 352 40.06 6.02 23.33
CA LEU A 352 38.63 5.84 23.67
C LEU A 352 38.03 4.72 22.83
N ARG A 353 38.29 4.75 21.52
CA ARG A 353 37.82 3.72 20.58
C ARG A 353 38.33 2.32 20.97
N GLN A 354 39.56 2.20 21.38
CA GLN A 354 40.14 0.91 21.85
C GLN A 354 39.54 0.47 23.18
N ARG A 355 39.33 1.37 24.15
CA ARG A 355 38.70 1.07 25.44
C ARG A 355 37.25 0.58 25.22
N MET A 356 36.48 1.31 24.43
CA MET A 356 35.08 0.94 24.12
C MET A 356 35.00 -0.39 23.36
N GLY A 357 35.89 -0.64 22.40
CA GLY A 357 35.95 -1.90 21.68
C GLY A 357 36.24 -3.12 22.58
N THR A 358 37.14 -2.94 23.55
CA THR A 358 37.43 -3.98 24.57
C THR A 358 36.24 -4.23 25.48
N ALA A 359 35.56 -3.16 25.92
CA ALA A 359 34.37 -3.25 26.73
C ALA A 359 33.19 -3.90 25.93
N ALA A 360 33.04 -3.55 24.66
CA ALA A 360 32.04 -4.14 23.76
C ALA A 360 32.23 -5.65 23.65
N LEU A 361 33.47 -6.11 23.44
CA LEU A 361 33.80 -7.52 23.34
C LEU A 361 33.49 -8.30 24.65
N ALA A 362 33.72 -7.66 25.83
CA ALA A 362 33.39 -8.27 27.10
C ALA A 362 31.86 -8.34 27.34
N SER A 363 31.14 -7.28 26.99
CA SER A 363 29.68 -7.16 27.20
C SER A 363 28.84 -8.12 26.38
N VAL A 364 29.32 -8.50 25.19
CA VAL A 364 28.55 -9.28 24.21
C VAL A 364 28.44 -10.77 24.58
N ASN A 365 29.22 -11.26 25.55
CA ASN A 365 29.18 -12.67 26.00
C ASN A 365 27.76 -13.11 26.44
N ARG A 366 26.93 -12.20 26.94
CA ARG A 366 25.54 -12.46 27.33
C ARG A 366 24.66 -12.87 26.15
N PHE A 367 25.07 -12.59 24.92
CA PHE A 367 24.40 -12.96 23.68
C PHE A 367 25.07 -14.16 22.99
N SER A 368 26.02 -14.82 23.67
CA SER A 368 26.64 -16.01 23.10
C SER A 368 25.60 -17.11 22.89
N PRO A 369 25.75 -17.93 21.83
CA PRO A 369 24.80 -19.00 21.53
C PRO A 369 24.54 -19.91 22.75
N ALA A 370 25.60 -20.29 23.48
CA ALA A 370 25.49 -21.14 24.66
C ALA A 370 24.65 -20.53 25.79
N VAL A 371 24.80 -19.23 26.08
CA VAL A 371 24.03 -18.54 27.15
C VAL A 371 22.56 -18.43 26.75
N VAL A 372 22.29 -18.00 25.52
CA VAL A 372 20.90 -17.81 25.04
C VAL A 372 20.19 -19.17 24.91
N THR A 373 20.89 -20.19 24.43
CA THR A 373 20.31 -21.54 24.29
C THR A 373 20.04 -22.17 25.64
N ALA A 374 20.92 -22.02 26.63
CA ALA A 374 20.65 -22.48 27.99
C ALA A 374 19.39 -21.82 28.59
N HIS A 375 19.13 -20.56 28.24
CA HIS A 375 17.89 -19.88 28.66
C HIS A 375 16.65 -20.52 28.00
N TRP A 376 16.70 -20.77 26.67
CA TRP A 376 15.64 -21.48 25.96
C TRP A 376 15.38 -22.88 26.52
N GLU A 377 16.44 -23.66 26.77
CA GLU A 377 16.34 -24.99 27.34
C GLU A 377 15.66 -24.98 28.70
N ARG A 378 16.02 -24.04 29.59
CA ARG A 378 15.36 -23.88 30.88
C ARG A 378 13.85 -23.66 30.70
N ILE A 379 13.46 -22.74 29.80
CA ILE A 379 12.04 -22.47 29.53
C ILE A 379 11.33 -23.72 29.00
N PHE A 380 11.91 -24.39 28.04
CA PHE A 380 11.30 -25.59 27.45
C PHE A 380 11.17 -26.74 28.46
N HIS A 381 12.20 -27.00 29.25
CA HIS A 381 12.13 -28.03 30.28
C HIS A 381 11.07 -27.72 31.36
N GLU A 382 10.94 -26.51 31.80
CA GLU A 382 9.94 -26.09 32.75
C GLU A 382 8.51 -26.23 32.17
N LEU A 383 8.28 -25.83 30.93
CA LEU A 383 6.99 -25.99 30.25
C LEU A 383 6.64 -27.49 30.00
N VAL A 384 7.61 -28.32 29.68
CA VAL A 384 7.41 -29.76 29.55
C VAL A 384 7.01 -30.35 30.92
N ALA A 385 7.69 -30.00 32.01
CA ALA A 385 7.34 -30.43 33.34
C ALA A 385 5.95 -29.97 33.80
N GLU A 386 5.53 -28.76 33.42
CA GLU A 386 4.17 -28.26 33.64
C GLU A 386 3.13 -29.04 32.83
N ARG A 387 3.43 -29.41 31.59
CA ARG A 387 2.58 -30.27 30.75
C ARG A 387 2.41 -31.64 31.41
N ASP A 388 3.49 -32.29 31.75
CA ASP A 388 3.51 -33.67 32.25
C ASP A 388 2.89 -33.79 33.66
N SER A 389 2.92 -32.71 34.46
CA SER A 389 2.23 -32.62 35.74
C SER A 389 0.75 -32.23 35.68
N GLY A 390 0.22 -31.92 34.51
CA GLY A 390 -1.15 -31.39 34.28
C GLY A 390 -1.37 -29.92 34.67
N ARG A 391 -0.40 -29.26 35.31
CA ARG A 391 -0.50 -27.83 35.72
C ARG A 391 -0.69 -26.89 34.54
N ARG A 392 -0.09 -27.21 33.40
CA ARG A 392 -0.25 -26.44 32.16
C ARG A 392 -1.71 -26.25 31.77
N ALA A 393 -2.51 -27.32 31.78
CA ALA A 393 -3.90 -27.30 31.36
C ALA A 393 -4.74 -26.38 32.27
N VAL A 394 -4.51 -26.44 33.58
CA VAL A 394 -5.18 -25.58 34.56
C VAL A 394 -4.81 -24.12 34.35
N ALA A 395 -3.52 -23.80 34.32
CA ALA A 395 -3.05 -22.43 34.13
C ALA A 395 -3.55 -21.81 32.79
N LYS A 396 -3.61 -22.61 31.73
CA LYS A 396 -4.10 -22.16 30.41
C LYS A 396 -5.62 -21.90 30.44
N ALA A 397 -6.39 -22.76 31.14
CA ALA A 397 -7.83 -22.59 31.32
C ALA A 397 -8.13 -21.34 32.17
N GLU A 398 -7.38 -21.12 33.26
CA GLU A 398 -7.50 -19.94 34.12
C GLU A 398 -7.24 -18.62 33.33
N ARG A 399 -6.14 -18.55 32.56
CA ARG A 399 -5.83 -17.38 31.72
C ARG A 399 -6.91 -17.12 30.65
N GLN A 400 -7.44 -18.19 30.05
CA GLN A 400 -8.52 -18.06 29.07
C GLN A 400 -9.83 -17.60 29.71
N ALA A 401 -10.12 -18.04 30.93
CA ALA A 401 -11.27 -17.56 31.70
C ALA A 401 -11.12 -16.09 32.08
N ILE A 402 -9.93 -15.67 32.54
CA ILE A 402 -9.62 -14.26 32.86
C ILE A 402 -9.71 -13.41 31.60
N HIS A 403 -9.14 -13.88 30.49
CA HIS A 403 -9.23 -13.20 29.21
C HIS A 403 -10.67 -13.08 28.71
N GLY A 404 -11.46 -14.14 28.86
CA GLY A 404 -12.90 -14.16 28.58
C GLY A 404 -13.69 -13.24 29.52
N HIS A 405 -13.33 -13.14 30.81
CA HIS A 405 -13.93 -12.21 31.79
C HIS A 405 -13.52 -10.75 31.53
N ARG A 406 -12.25 -10.48 31.22
CA ARG A 406 -11.81 -9.14 30.80
C ARG A 406 -12.46 -8.71 29.50
N ALA A 407 -12.55 -9.61 28.52
CA ALA A 407 -13.37 -9.36 27.31
C ALA A 407 -14.87 -9.14 27.66
N GLY A 408 -15.32 -9.62 28.83
CA GLY A 408 -16.68 -9.44 29.39
C GLY A 408 -16.83 -8.24 30.36
N THR A 409 -15.78 -7.86 31.14
CA THR A 409 -15.82 -6.78 32.15
C THR A 409 -15.22 -5.46 31.66
N ASP A 410 -14.28 -5.46 30.74
CA ASP A 410 -13.97 -4.28 29.91
C ASP A 410 -15.19 -3.90 29.03
N GLY A 411 -16.18 -4.80 28.92
CA GLY A 411 -17.52 -4.54 28.41
C GLY A 411 -18.41 -3.68 29.30
N MET A 412 -18.03 -3.37 30.52
CA MET A 412 -18.81 -2.48 31.42
C MET A 412 -18.16 -1.11 31.72
N VAL A 413 -16.89 -0.89 31.38
CA VAL A 413 -16.20 0.39 31.64
C VAL A 413 -15.42 0.92 30.43
N ALA A 414 -15.14 0.11 29.45
CA ALA A 414 -14.64 0.50 28.13
C ALA A 414 -14.81 -0.67 27.18
N ALA A 415 -16.03 -0.90 26.72
CA ALA A 415 -16.30 -1.88 25.68
C ALA A 415 -15.80 -1.40 24.32
N ALA A 416 -14.47 -1.46 24.12
CA ALA A 416 -13.94 -1.71 22.80
C ALA A 416 -14.28 -3.16 22.47
N ALA A 417 -15.47 -3.41 21.95
CA ALA A 417 -15.87 -4.70 21.46
C ALA A 417 -14.87 -5.19 20.41
N PRO A 418 -14.58 -6.49 20.33
CA PRO A 418 -13.69 -7.05 19.33
C PRO A 418 -14.20 -6.70 17.94
N ALA A 419 -13.27 -6.41 17.03
CA ALA A 419 -13.58 -6.41 15.60
C ALA A 419 -14.29 -7.73 15.26
N PRO A 420 -15.31 -7.73 14.40
CA PRO A 420 -16.17 -8.87 14.18
C PRO A 420 -15.43 -9.99 13.46
N SER A 421 -14.84 -10.85 14.24
CA SER A 421 -14.55 -12.21 13.80
C SER A 421 -15.64 -13.08 14.38
N SER A 422 -16.46 -13.65 13.49
CA SER A 422 -17.52 -14.56 13.83
C SER A 422 -18.27 -14.14 15.12
N THR A 423 -19.06 -13.08 15.06
CA THR A 423 -20.29 -13.06 15.83
C THR A 423 -20.88 -14.45 15.65
N VAL A 424 -21.02 -15.20 16.74
CA VAL A 424 -21.91 -16.37 16.72
C VAL A 424 -23.23 -15.77 16.29
N ARG A 425 -23.51 -15.87 14.96
CA ARG A 425 -24.75 -15.33 14.38
C ARG A 425 -25.86 -16.03 15.13
N SER A 426 -26.79 -15.26 15.68
CA SER A 426 -27.94 -15.84 16.35
C SER A 426 -28.65 -16.80 15.39
N SER A 427 -29.36 -17.79 15.90
CA SER A 427 -30.20 -18.67 15.09
C SER A 427 -31.08 -17.86 14.15
N ASP A 428 -31.63 -16.75 14.64
CA ASP A 428 -32.55 -15.87 13.92
C ASP A 428 -31.87 -15.11 12.79
N GLN A 429 -30.61 -14.66 13.02
CA GLN A 429 -29.83 -14.02 11.95
C GLN A 429 -29.50 -14.99 10.82
N ARG A 430 -29.12 -16.24 11.14
CA ARG A 430 -28.89 -17.28 10.13
C ARG A 430 -30.15 -17.61 9.35
N ALA A 431 -31.28 -17.75 10.04
CA ALA A 431 -32.58 -18.02 9.40
C ALA A 431 -32.97 -16.87 8.44
N LEU A 432 -32.69 -15.61 8.80
CA LEU A 432 -32.93 -14.46 7.91
C LEU A 432 -31.98 -14.50 6.71
N GLU A 433 -30.69 -14.75 6.93
CA GLU A 433 -29.70 -14.85 5.85
C GLU A 433 -30.05 -15.98 4.86
N GLU A 434 -30.45 -17.16 5.36
CA GLU A 434 -30.92 -18.26 4.52
C GLU A 434 -32.16 -17.90 3.71
N ARG A 435 -33.11 -17.15 4.30
CA ARG A 435 -34.28 -16.65 3.61
C ARG A 435 -33.92 -15.64 2.52
N LEU A 436 -33.05 -14.71 2.81
CA LEU A 436 -32.52 -13.71 1.86
C LEU A 436 -31.80 -14.35 0.68
N LEU A 437 -30.99 -15.37 0.92
CA LEU A 437 -30.26 -16.10 -0.13
C LEU A 437 -31.13 -16.90 -1.10
N LYS A 438 -32.45 -17.04 -0.83
CA LYS A 438 -33.40 -17.59 -1.81
C LYS A 438 -33.72 -16.60 -2.94
N ARG A 439 -33.41 -15.32 -2.77
CA ARG A 439 -33.56 -14.31 -3.82
C ARG A 439 -32.44 -14.46 -4.86
N ARG A 440 -32.77 -14.30 -6.15
CA ARG A 440 -31.82 -14.49 -7.27
C ARG A 440 -30.78 -13.38 -7.39
N ASP A 441 -31.10 -12.20 -6.86
CA ASP A 441 -30.25 -11.02 -6.86
C ASP A 441 -29.25 -10.99 -5.68
N LEU A 442 -29.37 -11.93 -4.73
CA LEU A 442 -28.56 -12.02 -3.53
C LEU A 442 -27.66 -13.25 -3.53
N VAL A 443 -26.47 -13.11 -2.99
CA VAL A 443 -25.44 -14.14 -2.92
C VAL A 443 -24.66 -14.03 -1.62
N SER A 444 -24.10 -15.14 -1.15
CA SER A 444 -23.17 -15.12 -0.03
C SER A 444 -21.75 -14.81 -0.51
N ASP A 445 -21.12 -13.80 0.06
CA ASP A 445 -19.71 -13.46 -0.21
C ASP A 445 -19.05 -12.83 1.02
N GLY A 446 -17.82 -13.27 1.35
CA GLY A 446 -17.06 -12.79 2.50
C GLY A 446 -17.86 -12.80 3.82
N GLY A 447 -18.69 -13.80 4.02
CA GLY A 447 -19.52 -13.94 5.21
C GLY A 447 -20.70 -12.97 5.30
N GLN A 448 -21.07 -12.27 4.24
CA GLN A 448 -22.26 -11.40 4.17
C GLN A 448 -23.19 -11.81 3.03
N VAL A 449 -24.46 -11.46 3.16
CA VAL A 449 -25.40 -11.52 2.05
C VAL A 449 -25.21 -10.25 1.22
N CYS A 450 -24.77 -10.42 -0.01
CA CYS A 450 -24.44 -9.35 -0.92
C CYS A 450 -25.41 -9.31 -2.09
N ARG A 451 -25.76 -8.11 -2.55
CA ARG A 451 -26.50 -7.95 -3.81
C ARG A 451 -25.52 -8.08 -4.99
N LEU A 452 -25.96 -8.73 -6.03
CA LEU A 452 -25.18 -8.76 -7.28
C LEU A 452 -25.16 -7.37 -7.92
N LEU A 453 -23.94 -6.93 -8.28
CA LEU A 453 -23.74 -5.71 -9.03
C LEU A 453 -24.32 -5.88 -10.44
N ASP A 454 -25.12 -4.93 -10.84
CA ASP A 454 -25.73 -4.90 -12.17
C ASP A 454 -25.06 -3.82 -13.04
N TRP A 455 -25.37 -2.56 -12.77
CA TRP A 455 -24.89 -1.42 -13.56
C TRP A 455 -24.33 -0.27 -12.71
N GLU A 456 -24.42 -0.38 -11.39
CA GLU A 456 -24.04 0.72 -10.49
C GLU A 456 -22.52 0.92 -10.40
N SER A 457 -22.09 2.16 -10.49
CA SER A 457 -20.74 2.57 -10.10
C SER A 457 -20.60 2.62 -8.58
N PRO A 458 -19.38 2.71 -8.05
CA PRO A 458 -19.18 2.97 -6.63
C PRO A 458 -19.92 4.22 -6.11
N TRP A 459 -20.05 5.25 -6.93
CA TRP A 459 -20.78 6.48 -6.61
C TRP A 459 -22.29 6.27 -6.51
N ASP A 460 -22.85 5.44 -7.40
CA ASP A 460 -24.25 5.08 -7.32
C ASP A 460 -24.54 4.34 -6.02
N VAL A 461 -23.64 3.44 -5.60
CA VAL A 461 -23.77 2.72 -4.33
C VAL A 461 -23.64 3.65 -3.12
N VAL A 462 -22.75 4.63 -3.15
CA VAL A 462 -22.64 5.67 -2.11
C VAL A 462 -23.94 6.47 -1.98
N ASN A 463 -24.51 6.92 -3.09
CA ASN A 463 -25.77 7.67 -3.13
C ASN A 463 -26.98 6.81 -2.73
N GLN A 464 -27.01 5.54 -3.13
CA GLN A 464 -28.02 4.59 -2.68
C GLN A 464 -27.98 4.40 -1.16
N ASN A 465 -26.79 4.26 -0.57
CA ASN A 465 -26.62 4.12 0.88
C ASN A 465 -27.05 5.40 1.63
N LEU A 466 -26.82 6.60 1.08
CA LEU A 466 -27.40 7.82 1.63
C LEU A 466 -28.95 7.80 1.57
N THR A 467 -29.52 7.35 0.45
CA THR A 467 -30.97 7.23 0.28
C THR A 467 -31.58 6.23 1.27
N LEU A 468 -30.89 5.11 1.55
CA LEU A 468 -31.31 4.16 2.60
C LEU A 468 -31.38 4.84 3.97
N VAL A 469 -30.33 5.57 4.36
CA VAL A 469 -30.30 6.27 5.65
C VAL A 469 -31.37 7.33 5.73
N ALA A 470 -31.45 8.22 4.74
CA ALA A 470 -32.44 9.29 4.71
C ALA A 470 -33.87 8.71 4.77
N GLY A 471 -34.17 7.66 4.00
CA GLY A 471 -35.49 7.02 4.00
C GLY A 471 -35.88 6.37 5.33
N ALA A 472 -34.92 5.84 6.10
CA ALA A 472 -35.20 5.32 7.44
C ALA A 472 -35.47 6.45 8.45
N LEU A 473 -34.70 7.54 8.41
CA LEU A 473 -34.84 8.67 9.29
C LEU A 473 -36.13 9.46 9.01
N GLU A 474 -36.45 9.71 7.75
CA GLU A 474 -37.66 10.40 7.30
C GLU A 474 -38.93 9.62 7.67
N ALA A 475 -38.92 8.28 7.49
CA ALA A 475 -40.06 7.43 7.86
C ALA A 475 -40.33 7.42 9.37
N ALA A 476 -39.35 7.67 10.18
CA ALA A 476 -39.43 7.75 11.65
C ALA A 476 -39.55 9.19 12.18
N ASP A 477 -39.68 10.19 11.30
CA ASP A 477 -39.72 11.63 11.63
C ASP A 477 -38.51 12.07 12.49
N ILE A 478 -37.32 11.50 12.23
CA ILE A 478 -36.08 11.84 12.94
C ILE A 478 -35.37 12.97 12.18
N PRO A 479 -35.17 14.15 12.81
CA PRO A 479 -34.42 15.24 12.20
C PRO A 479 -32.96 14.86 11.93
N TYR A 480 -32.46 15.18 10.74
CA TYR A 480 -31.09 14.95 10.35
C TYR A 480 -30.55 16.08 9.47
N LEU A 481 -29.23 16.11 9.29
CA LEU A 481 -28.58 16.96 8.30
C LEU A 481 -27.42 16.19 7.65
N VAL A 482 -27.22 16.39 6.36
CA VAL A 482 -26.05 15.84 5.63
C VAL A 482 -24.86 16.74 5.89
N THR A 483 -23.75 16.16 6.35
CA THR A 483 -22.48 16.88 6.56
C THR A 483 -21.64 16.84 5.29
N ARG A 484 -20.62 17.68 5.25
CA ARG A 484 -19.65 17.75 4.18
C ARG A 484 -18.25 17.51 4.77
N ASP A 485 -17.90 16.25 5.00
CA ASP A 485 -16.69 15.86 5.74
C ASP A 485 -15.93 14.69 5.13
N SER A 486 -16.50 13.94 4.20
CA SER A 486 -15.85 12.80 3.55
C SER A 486 -16.02 12.85 2.04
N LEU A 487 -14.96 12.45 1.36
CA LEU A 487 -14.90 12.43 -0.11
C LEU A 487 -15.27 11.04 -0.70
N VAL A 488 -15.41 10.02 0.15
CA VAL A 488 -15.64 8.62 -0.31
C VAL A 488 -17.03 8.12 0.04
N ARG A 489 -17.71 8.77 1.01
CA ARG A 489 -19.04 8.39 1.51
C ARG A 489 -19.76 9.58 2.08
N HIS A 490 -21.08 9.51 2.16
CA HIS A 490 -21.87 10.52 2.85
C HIS A 490 -21.91 10.27 4.37
N THR A 491 -21.96 11.36 5.13
CA THR A 491 -22.25 11.35 6.57
C THR A 491 -23.50 12.17 6.86
N VAL A 492 -24.31 11.64 7.74
CA VAL A 492 -25.55 12.26 8.21
C VAL A 492 -25.42 12.49 9.69
N ALA A 493 -25.57 13.72 10.15
CA ALA A 493 -25.57 14.07 11.57
C ALA A 493 -27.00 14.00 12.12
N VAL A 494 -27.13 13.38 13.29
CA VAL A 494 -28.37 13.29 14.06
C VAL A 494 -28.04 13.65 15.50
N HIS A 495 -28.93 14.39 16.19
CA HIS A 495 -28.73 14.72 17.59
C HIS A 495 -28.76 13.44 18.44
N ALA A 496 -27.83 13.32 19.40
CA ALA A 496 -27.63 12.11 20.21
C ALA A 496 -28.89 11.69 21.02
N VAL A 497 -29.78 12.63 21.31
CA VAL A 497 -31.10 12.34 21.94
C VAL A 497 -31.95 11.35 21.13
N HIS A 498 -31.79 11.31 19.80
CA HIS A 498 -32.52 10.40 18.91
C HIS A 498 -31.83 9.05 18.69
N ARG A 499 -30.75 8.78 19.39
CA ARG A 499 -29.92 7.59 19.18
C ARG A 499 -30.71 6.28 19.17
N GLU A 500 -31.49 6.02 20.23
CA GLU A 500 -32.35 4.80 20.30
C GLU A 500 -33.35 4.74 19.16
N ALA A 501 -33.99 5.86 18.84
CA ALA A 501 -34.94 5.95 17.74
C ALA A 501 -34.27 5.64 16.39
N VAL A 502 -33.01 6.05 16.17
CA VAL A 502 -32.26 5.74 14.95
C VAL A 502 -32.02 4.23 14.81
N PHE A 503 -31.55 3.55 15.89
CA PHE A 503 -31.36 2.10 15.85
C PHE A 503 -32.67 1.37 15.53
N LYS A 504 -33.77 1.79 16.13
CA LYS A 504 -35.10 1.23 15.90
C LYS A 504 -35.56 1.50 14.47
N ALA A 505 -35.46 2.72 13.97
CA ALA A 505 -35.88 3.11 12.63
C ALA A 505 -35.16 2.33 11.53
N VAL A 506 -33.83 2.17 11.68
CA VAL A 506 -33.03 1.38 10.72
C VAL A 506 -33.40 -0.11 10.78
N ALA A 507 -33.63 -0.67 11.98
CA ALA A 507 -33.98 -2.07 12.13
C ALA A 507 -35.37 -2.40 11.58
N GLU A 508 -36.37 -1.57 11.85
CA GLU A 508 -37.74 -1.75 11.36
C GLU A 508 -37.86 -1.56 9.85
N ARG A 509 -37.16 -0.52 9.32
CA ARG A 509 -37.19 -0.19 7.89
C ARG A 509 -36.60 -1.28 7.01
N TYR A 510 -35.57 -2.00 7.49
CA TYR A 510 -34.82 -3.00 6.75
C TYR A 510 -34.87 -4.38 7.41
N ALA A 511 -36.02 -4.73 8.00
CA ALA A 511 -36.23 -5.98 8.72
C ALA A 511 -36.01 -7.23 7.85
N ASP A 512 -36.37 -7.16 6.58
CA ASP A 512 -36.31 -8.26 5.61
C ASP A 512 -35.38 -7.95 4.41
N ASP A 513 -34.40 -7.04 4.60
CA ASP A 513 -33.49 -6.65 3.55
C ASP A 513 -32.04 -6.99 3.90
N ALA A 514 -31.21 -7.21 2.86
CA ALA A 514 -29.76 -7.44 3.00
C ALA A 514 -29.01 -6.12 3.25
N VAL A 515 -29.46 -5.33 4.23
CA VAL A 515 -28.81 -4.09 4.67
C VAL A 515 -28.06 -4.35 5.96
N TYR A 516 -26.82 -3.87 6.05
CA TYR A 516 -25.94 -4.03 7.21
C TYR A 516 -25.81 -2.73 7.97
N THR A 517 -25.60 -2.85 9.26
CA THR A 517 -25.26 -1.77 10.17
C THR A 517 -23.95 -2.09 10.88
N ALA A 518 -22.93 -1.24 10.68
CA ALA A 518 -21.69 -1.25 11.45
C ALA A 518 -21.78 -0.22 12.56
N VAL A 519 -21.68 -0.65 13.81
CA VAL A 519 -21.68 0.22 15.00
C VAL A 519 -20.29 0.80 15.21
N LEU A 520 -20.16 2.12 15.40
CA LEU A 520 -18.88 2.83 15.49
C LEU A 520 -18.64 3.31 16.93
N ASN A 521 -17.43 3.07 17.47
CA ASN A 521 -17.02 3.64 18.77
C ASN A 521 -16.57 5.11 18.62
N GLU A 522 -16.17 5.74 19.73
CA GLU A 522 -15.68 7.13 19.73
C GLU A 522 -14.48 7.36 18.80
N GLY A 523 -13.63 6.37 18.61
CA GLY A 523 -12.52 6.42 17.64
C GLY A 523 -12.92 6.11 16.19
N GLN A 524 -14.21 6.10 15.85
CA GLN A 524 -14.76 5.78 14.51
C GLN A 524 -14.42 4.37 14.01
N LYS A 525 -14.02 3.45 14.91
CA LYS A 525 -13.76 2.06 14.60
C LYS A 525 -15.03 1.23 14.72
N THR A 526 -15.22 0.29 13.80
CA THR A 526 -16.34 -0.65 13.84
C THR A 526 -16.18 -1.61 15.01
N VAL A 527 -17.16 -1.66 15.88
CA VAL A 527 -17.23 -2.57 17.05
C VAL A 527 -18.12 -3.78 16.80
N ALA A 528 -19.12 -3.65 15.92
CA ALA A 528 -19.98 -4.74 15.49
C ALA A 528 -20.49 -4.47 14.08
N THR A 529 -20.73 -5.54 13.32
CA THR A 529 -21.44 -5.49 12.02
C THR A 529 -22.53 -6.55 12.01
N VAL A 530 -23.78 -6.12 11.85
CA VAL A 530 -24.96 -6.99 11.86
C VAL A 530 -25.91 -6.62 10.72
N LEU A 531 -26.83 -7.52 10.35
CA LEU A 531 -27.97 -7.12 9.54
C LEU A 531 -28.77 -6.04 10.28
N ALA A 532 -29.31 -5.09 9.55
CA ALA A 532 -29.99 -3.92 10.10
C ALA A 532 -31.10 -4.29 11.09
N SER A 533 -31.84 -5.36 10.84
CA SER A 533 -32.88 -5.91 11.71
C SER A 533 -32.42 -6.28 13.11
N PHE A 534 -31.11 -6.50 13.31
CA PHE A 534 -30.50 -6.83 14.61
C PHE A 534 -29.77 -5.64 15.26
N ALA A 535 -29.83 -4.44 14.64
CA ALA A 535 -29.12 -3.27 15.13
C ALA A 535 -29.58 -2.83 16.52
N THR A 536 -30.87 -3.01 16.88
CA THR A 536 -31.43 -2.64 18.19
C THR A 536 -30.73 -3.30 19.38
N GLY A 537 -30.16 -4.51 19.19
CA GLY A 537 -29.36 -5.18 20.23
C GLY A 537 -28.11 -4.39 20.67
N TYR A 538 -27.71 -3.39 19.91
CA TYR A 538 -26.54 -2.52 20.16
C TYR A 538 -26.91 -1.09 20.57
N ALA A 539 -28.18 -0.78 20.73
CA ALA A 539 -28.66 0.58 21.07
C ALA A 539 -28.09 1.08 22.42
N ALA A 540 -27.89 0.17 23.37
CA ALA A 540 -27.28 0.49 24.68
C ALA A 540 -25.75 0.58 24.65
N THR A 541 -25.09 0.10 23.56
CA THR A 541 -23.62 0.15 23.44
C THR A 541 -23.15 1.59 23.20
N PRO A 542 -22.19 2.13 23.98
CA PRO A 542 -21.61 3.44 23.71
C PRO A 542 -21.09 3.49 22.28
N SER A 543 -21.65 4.38 21.46
CA SER A 543 -21.27 4.51 20.05
C SER A 543 -21.36 5.96 19.60
N SER A 544 -20.41 6.38 18.78
CA SER A 544 -20.37 7.69 18.16
C SER A 544 -21.24 7.77 16.90
N GLY A 545 -21.64 6.62 16.35
CA GLY A 545 -22.45 6.56 15.15
C GLY A 545 -22.69 5.14 14.65
N LEU A 546 -23.41 5.07 13.53
CA LEU A 546 -23.70 3.86 12.76
C LEU A 546 -23.23 4.06 11.33
N ARG A 547 -22.78 2.98 10.67
CA ARG A 547 -22.61 2.99 9.23
C ARG A 547 -23.56 1.99 8.59
N VAL A 548 -24.51 2.51 7.81
CA VAL A 548 -25.54 1.70 7.15
C VAL A 548 -25.16 1.51 5.69
N TYR A 549 -25.23 0.26 5.20
CA TYR A 549 -24.87 -0.06 3.83
C TYR A 549 -25.50 -1.37 3.35
N GLN A 550 -25.71 -1.44 2.04
CA GLN A 550 -25.95 -2.69 1.35
C GLN A 550 -24.63 -3.16 0.74
N SER A 551 -24.21 -4.39 1.06
CA SER A 551 -23.03 -4.98 0.45
C SER A 551 -23.33 -5.39 -0.99
N VAL A 552 -22.55 -4.93 -1.95
CA VAL A 552 -22.71 -5.21 -3.38
C VAL A 552 -21.46 -5.89 -3.91
N VAL A 553 -21.59 -6.89 -4.77
CA VAL A 553 -20.48 -7.64 -5.31
C VAL A 553 -20.67 -7.93 -6.80
N SER A 554 -19.57 -7.82 -7.59
CA SER A 554 -19.59 -8.18 -9.01
C SER A 554 -19.84 -9.69 -9.20
N ARG A 555 -20.32 -10.08 -10.38
CA ARG A 555 -20.52 -11.51 -10.74
C ARG A 555 -19.24 -12.33 -10.61
N SER A 556 -18.07 -11.72 -10.92
CA SER A 556 -16.75 -12.33 -10.75
C SER A 556 -16.28 -12.43 -9.29
N ARG A 557 -16.95 -11.80 -8.33
CA ARG A 557 -16.55 -11.65 -6.91
C ARG A 557 -15.26 -10.85 -6.68
N LEU A 558 -14.73 -10.18 -7.70
CA LEU A 558 -13.47 -9.44 -7.64
C LEU A 558 -13.64 -7.94 -7.32
N LEU A 559 -14.84 -7.39 -7.51
CA LEU A 559 -15.19 -6.06 -7.03
C LEU A 559 -16.25 -6.19 -5.93
N ARG A 560 -15.94 -5.67 -4.75
CA ARG A 560 -16.86 -5.62 -3.61
C ARG A 560 -17.02 -4.20 -3.09
N LEU A 561 -18.25 -3.73 -3.03
CA LEU A 561 -18.63 -2.42 -2.52
C LEU A 561 -19.37 -2.62 -1.19
N GLY A 562 -18.64 -2.62 -0.08
CA GLY A 562 -19.17 -2.89 1.27
C GLY A 562 -19.17 -1.64 2.15
N ALA A 563 -18.84 -1.80 3.42
CA ALA A 563 -18.91 -0.76 4.46
C ALA A 563 -18.12 0.53 4.14
N VAL A 564 -17.07 0.47 3.30
CA VAL A 564 -16.32 1.67 2.88
C VAL A 564 -17.20 2.67 2.14
N TYR A 565 -18.18 2.17 1.39
CA TYR A 565 -19.13 2.95 0.58
C TYR A 565 -20.46 3.21 1.33
N GLY A 566 -20.56 2.83 2.61
CA GLY A 566 -21.76 3.01 3.43
C GLY A 566 -21.98 4.45 3.85
N CYS A 567 -23.24 4.83 4.14
CA CYS A 567 -23.58 6.11 4.74
C CYS A 567 -23.41 6.05 6.25
N THR A 568 -22.68 7.00 6.83
CA THR A 568 -22.45 7.10 8.29
C THR A 568 -23.51 7.99 8.92
N ILE A 569 -24.20 7.51 9.96
CA ILE A 569 -25.01 8.32 10.87
C ILE A 569 -24.10 8.69 12.05
N SER A 570 -23.84 9.96 12.26
CA SER A 570 -22.97 10.50 13.31
C SER A 570 -23.84 11.14 14.41
N PHE A 571 -23.65 10.73 15.67
CA PHE A 571 -24.41 11.27 16.79
C PHE A 571 -23.72 12.50 17.35
N TRP A 572 -24.34 13.68 17.15
CA TRP A 572 -23.85 14.96 17.67
C TRP A 572 -24.53 15.27 19.00
N ASP A 573 -23.79 15.81 19.95
CA ASP A 573 -24.32 16.18 21.26
C ASP A 573 -23.93 17.61 21.61
N HIS A 574 -24.60 18.18 22.62
CA HIS A 574 -24.17 19.45 23.18
C HIS A 574 -22.76 19.34 23.74
N ASP A 575 -21.95 20.37 23.51
CA ASP A 575 -20.63 20.44 24.13
C ASP A 575 -20.81 20.55 25.67
N PRO A 576 -20.20 19.62 26.45
CA PRO A 576 -20.36 19.61 27.90
C PRO A 576 -19.75 20.84 28.61
N GLU A 577 -18.79 21.53 27.96
CA GLU A 577 -18.14 22.72 28.50
C GLU A 577 -18.83 24.02 28.07
N ASP A 578 -19.51 23.99 26.92
CA ASP A 578 -20.16 25.15 26.33
C ASP A 578 -21.44 24.77 25.58
N GLY A 579 -22.58 24.86 26.24
CA GLY A 579 -23.91 24.55 25.65
C GLY A 579 -24.29 25.39 24.43
N SER A 580 -23.49 26.41 24.06
CA SER A 580 -23.70 27.19 22.83
C SER A 580 -23.17 26.51 21.56
N HIS A 581 -22.51 25.33 21.71
CA HIS A 581 -21.95 24.51 20.61
C HIS A 581 -22.54 23.12 20.60
N LEU A 582 -22.64 22.54 19.38
CA LEU A 582 -22.78 21.11 19.17
C LEU A 582 -21.41 20.51 18.91
N ARG A 583 -21.13 19.34 19.49
CA ARG A 583 -19.90 18.57 19.32
C ARG A 583 -20.17 17.38 18.42
N ALA A 584 -19.41 17.32 17.31
CA ALA A 584 -19.37 16.17 16.42
C ALA A 584 -18.38 15.13 16.95
N PRO A 585 -18.64 13.81 16.83
CA PRO A 585 -17.72 12.75 17.23
C PRO A 585 -16.41 12.72 16.43
N ALA A 586 -16.42 13.32 15.24
CA ALA A 586 -15.26 13.45 14.38
C ALA A 586 -15.22 14.86 13.78
N ARG A 587 -14.03 15.35 13.49
CA ARG A 587 -13.84 16.67 12.88
C ARG A 587 -14.49 16.70 11.48
N THR A 588 -15.35 17.71 11.26
CA THR A 588 -15.94 18.05 9.96
C THR A 588 -15.11 19.15 9.28
N LEU A 589 -15.50 19.53 8.05
CA LEU A 589 -14.86 20.67 7.35
C LEU A 589 -15.01 22.01 8.09
N VAL A 590 -15.99 22.12 8.99
CA VAL A 590 -16.21 23.33 9.81
C VAL A 590 -15.77 23.14 11.26
N GLY A 591 -15.03 22.08 11.57
CA GLY A 591 -14.54 21.73 12.92
C GLY A 591 -15.34 20.60 13.55
N ASP A 592 -14.98 20.25 14.78
CA ASP A 592 -15.68 19.28 15.64
C ASP A 592 -16.63 19.96 16.65
N ARG A 593 -16.46 21.27 16.88
CA ARG A 593 -17.35 22.13 17.67
C ARG A 593 -18.03 23.12 16.75
N VAL A 594 -19.33 22.97 16.58
CA VAL A 594 -20.14 23.81 15.68
C VAL A 594 -21.03 24.72 16.52
N PRO A 595 -20.86 26.04 16.45
CA PRO A 595 -21.69 26.96 17.24
C PRO A 595 -23.14 26.94 16.77
N ASN A 596 -24.10 27.07 17.71
CA ASN A 596 -25.52 27.08 17.38
C ASN A 596 -25.89 28.18 16.37
N SER A 597 -25.16 29.31 16.36
CA SER A 597 -25.31 30.37 15.37
C SER A 597 -25.00 29.94 13.91
N ALA A 598 -24.22 28.89 13.72
CA ALA A 598 -23.91 28.32 12.40
C ALA A 598 -24.96 27.28 11.93
N MET A 599 -25.90 26.89 12.80
CA MET A 599 -26.91 25.86 12.52
C MET A 599 -28.09 26.32 11.69
N TYR A 600 -27.99 27.46 10.98
CA TYR A 600 -29.06 27.91 10.08
C TYR A 600 -29.23 26.96 8.90
N ARG A 601 -30.49 26.74 8.50
CA ARG A 601 -30.87 25.74 7.49
C ARG A 601 -30.27 26.04 6.13
N GLY A 602 -29.79 24.99 5.48
CA GLY A 602 -29.35 24.94 4.09
C GLY A 602 -29.87 23.69 3.39
N THR A 603 -29.64 23.58 2.09
CA THR A 603 -29.99 22.42 1.27
C THR A 603 -28.80 22.02 0.43
N LEU A 604 -28.47 20.71 0.41
CA LEU A 604 -27.53 20.08 -0.50
C LEU A 604 -28.30 19.26 -1.52
N THR A 605 -27.99 19.43 -2.80
CA THR A 605 -28.52 18.54 -3.84
C THR A 605 -27.48 17.49 -4.21
N LEU A 606 -27.75 16.22 -3.90
CA LEU A 606 -26.86 15.09 -4.18
C LEU A 606 -27.62 14.07 -5.03
N ALA A 607 -27.04 13.65 -6.14
CA ALA A 607 -27.67 12.78 -7.13
C ALA A 607 -29.09 13.21 -7.51
N GLY A 608 -29.30 14.50 -7.72
CA GLY A 608 -30.60 15.10 -8.09
C GLY A 608 -31.64 15.22 -6.98
N ARG A 609 -31.33 14.75 -5.74
CA ARG A 609 -32.23 14.84 -4.58
C ARG A 609 -31.77 15.91 -3.60
N PRO A 610 -32.66 16.81 -3.13
CA PRO A 610 -32.35 17.77 -2.07
C PRO A 610 -32.31 17.08 -0.69
N TYR A 611 -31.28 17.41 0.11
CA TYR A 611 -31.10 16.95 1.49
C TYR A 611 -30.93 18.12 2.43
N PRO A 612 -31.46 18.07 3.67
CA PRO A 612 -31.24 19.11 4.66
C PRO A 612 -29.78 19.13 5.12
N THR A 613 -29.29 20.37 5.31
CA THR A 613 -27.94 20.64 5.83
C THR A 613 -27.92 21.98 6.59
N ILE A 614 -26.73 22.42 6.98
CA ILE A 614 -26.49 23.74 7.56
C ILE A 614 -25.75 24.64 6.57
N GLY A 615 -25.95 25.96 6.72
CA GLY A 615 -25.40 26.97 5.84
C GLY A 615 -23.88 26.87 5.60
N PRO A 616 -23.03 26.59 6.59
CA PRO A 616 -21.59 26.40 6.36
C PRO A 616 -21.24 25.31 5.32
N PHE A 617 -22.02 24.23 5.26
CA PHE A 617 -21.78 23.16 4.31
C PHE A 617 -22.25 23.44 2.88
N THR A 618 -23.02 24.51 2.67
CA THR A 618 -23.44 24.96 1.33
C THR A 618 -22.47 25.95 0.67
N ARG A 619 -21.42 26.36 1.40
CA ARG A 619 -20.45 27.34 0.89
C ARG A 619 -19.37 26.67 0.06
N THR A 620 -18.92 27.36 -0.99
CA THR A 620 -17.69 27.00 -1.68
C THR A 620 -16.49 27.32 -0.79
N LEU A 621 -15.67 26.33 -0.48
CA LEU A 621 -14.50 26.48 0.36
C LEU A 621 -13.28 26.84 -0.49
N HIS A 622 -12.24 27.38 0.16
CA HIS A 622 -10.98 27.75 -0.49
C HIS A 622 -10.31 26.58 -1.25
N GLY A 623 -10.44 25.37 -0.75
CA GLY A 623 -9.84 24.18 -1.37
C GLY A 623 -10.69 23.51 -2.46
N ASP A 624 -11.93 23.95 -2.67
CA ASP A 624 -12.84 23.32 -3.63
C ASP A 624 -12.42 23.57 -5.07
N VAL A 625 -12.37 22.52 -5.87
CA VAL A 625 -12.23 22.61 -7.32
C VAL A 625 -13.62 22.84 -7.93
N ALA A 626 -14.00 24.11 -8.08
CA ALA A 626 -15.35 24.51 -8.52
C ALA A 626 -15.44 24.78 -10.04
N PHE A 627 -14.39 24.52 -10.78
CA PHE A 627 -14.35 24.70 -12.24
C PHE A 627 -14.49 23.36 -12.98
N PRO A 628 -14.96 23.36 -14.25
CA PRO A 628 -15.08 22.14 -15.02
C PRO A 628 -13.72 21.56 -15.40
N VAL A 629 -13.62 20.24 -15.37
CA VAL A 629 -12.45 19.47 -15.80
C VAL A 629 -12.90 18.48 -16.86
N ASP A 630 -12.23 18.49 -18.02
CA ASP A 630 -12.47 17.56 -19.12
C ASP A 630 -11.42 16.44 -19.13
N ALA A 631 -11.66 15.37 -19.89
CA ALA A 631 -10.67 14.36 -20.25
C ALA A 631 -10.39 14.43 -21.76
N VAL A 632 -9.12 14.30 -22.12
CA VAL A 632 -8.68 14.21 -23.51
C VAL A 632 -7.90 12.91 -23.67
N TYR A 633 -8.28 12.10 -24.64
CA TYR A 633 -7.59 10.88 -25.04
C TYR A 633 -7.01 11.03 -26.43
N THR A 634 -5.83 10.46 -26.64
CA THR A 634 -5.34 10.14 -27.99
C THR A 634 -5.45 8.64 -28.20
N TRP A 635 -5.99 8.22 -29.34
CA TRP A 635 -6.25 6.81 -29.61
C TRP A 635 -6.09 6.47 -31.09
N VAL A 636 -5.67 5.24 -31.34
CA VAL A 636 -5.53 4.65 -32.66
C VAL A 636 -5.83 3.16 -32.62
N ASP A 637 -6.56 2.67 -33.62
CA ASP A 637 -6.61 1.23 -33.91
C ASP A 637 -5.63 0.93 -35.04
N GLY A 638 -4.51 0.29 -34.68
CA GLY A 638 -3.47 -0.09 -35.65
C GLY A 638 -3.87 -1.28 -36.53
N ALA A 639 -5.00 -1.94 -36.28
CA ALA A 639 -5.55 -3.02 -37.10
C ALA A 639 -6.48 -2.49 -38.23
N ASP A 640 -6.89 -1.21 -38.17
CA ASP A 640 -7.71 -0.57 -39.20
C ASP A 640 -6.97 -0.55 -40.55
N VAL A 641 -7.58 -1.19 -41.53
CA VAL A 641 -6.97 -1.37 -42.88
C VAL A 641 -6.74 -0.03 -43.59
N ASP A 642 -7.72 0.87 -43.54
CA ASP A 642 -7.64 2.19 -44.16
C ASP A 642 -6.56 3.07 -43.52
N TRP A 643 -6.42 2.98 -42.23
CA TRP A 643 -5.38 3.68 -41.47
C TRP A 643 -3.99 3.10 -41.79
N LEU A 644 -3.85 1.77 -41.83
CA LEU A 644 -2.60 1.10 -42.22
C LEU A 644 -2.16 1.46 -43.65
N GLU A 645 -3.11 1.53 -44.59
CA GLU A 645 -2.79 1.94 -45.97
C GLU A 645 -2.25 3.39 -45.98
N ARG A 646 -2.86 4.30 -45.26
CA ARG A 646 -2.40 5.71 -45.14
C ARG A 646 -1.02 5.79 -44.48
N LYS A 647 -0.79 5.03 -43.41
CA LYS A 647 0.53 4.94 -42.75
C LYS A 647 1.61 4.42 -43.70
N ASN A 648 1.35 3.30 -44.36
CA ASN A 648 2.30 2.67 -45.27
C ASN A 648 2.64 3.58 -46.48
N ALA A 649 1.66 4.35 -46.97
CA ALA A 649 1.89 5.34 -48.04
C ALA A 649 2.83 6.46 -47.54
N VAL A 650 2.68 6.94 -46.31
CA VAL A 650 3.59 7.94 -45.72
C VAL A 650 5.01 7.33 -45.56
N LEU A 651 5.15 6.12 -45.00
CA LEU A 651 6.44 5.44 -44.85
C LEU A 651 7.15 5.28 -46.19
N ALA A 652 6.44 4.81 -47.22
CA ALA A 652 6.95 4.67 -48.55
C ALA A 652 7.43 6.01 -49.16
N SER A 653 6.67 7.11 -48.91
CA SER A 653 7.06 8.44 -49.35
C SER A 653 8.34 8.99 -48.71
N MET A 654 8.64 8.49 -47.49
CA MET A 654 9.83 8.86 -46.72
C MET A 654 11.01 7.89 -46.92
N GLY A 655 10.80 6.79 -47.69
CA GLY A 655 11.83 5.78 -47.93
C GLY A 655 12.17 4.92 -46.71
N LEU A 656 11.24 4.80 -45.74
CA LEU A 656 11.43 4.07 -44.47
C LEU A 656 10.82 2.66 -44.56
N ALA A 657 11.49 1.70 -43.88
CA ALA A 657 10.97 0.33 -43.73
C ALA A 657 9.93 0.29 -42.62
N THR A 658 9.02 -0.69 -42.68
CA THR A 658 7.93 -0.86 -41.69
C THR A 658 8.40 -1.37 -40.30
N GLU A 659 9.68 -1.68 -40.13
CA GLU A 659 10.24 -2.34 -38.91
C GLU A 659 11.10 -1.45 -38.02
N ASP A 660 11.18 -0.14 -38.29
CA ASP A 660 11.93 0.79 -37.41
C ASP A 660 11.22 1.07 -36.09
N ALA A 661 11.98 1.38 -35.03
CA ALA A 661 11.46 1.68 -33.69
C ALA A 661 10.37 2.77 -33.67
N ALA A 662 10.38 3.70 -34.62
CA ALA A 662 9.36 4.74 -34.81
C ALA A 662 8.04 4.21 -35.41
N THR A 663 8.03 3.01 -36.00
CA THR A 663 6.95 2.45 -36.81
C THR A 663 6.47 1.08 -36.32
N SER A 664 7.03 0.58 -35.21
CA SER A 664 6.71 -0.74 -34.60
C SER A 664 5.20 -0.92 -34.40
N ALA A 665 4.67 -2.07 -34.81
CA ALA A 665 3.27 -2.42 -34.69
C ALA A 665 2.75 -2.39 -33.24
N ALA A 666 3.58 -2.74 -32.27
CA ALA A 666 3.23 -2.74 -30.85
C ALA A 666 2.74 -1.37 -30.34
N ARG A 667 3.21 -0.27 -30.92
CA ARG A 667 2.85 1.10 -30.52
C ARG A 667 1.46 1.56 -30.93
N PHE A 668 0.84 0.86 -31.86
CA PHE A 668 -0.46 1.22 -32.45
C PHE A 668 -1.49 0.10 -32.22
N ARG A 669 -1.15 -0.87 -31.39
CA ARG A 669 -2.05 -1.98 -31.08
C ARG A 669 -3.14 -1.51 -30.12
N ASP A 670 -4.39 -1.84 -30.43
CA ASP A 670 -5.54 -1.70 -29.56
C ASP A 670 -5.95 -3.09 -29.02
N ARG A 671 -6.05 -3.19 -27.69
CA ARG A 671 -6.55 -4.37 -26.96
C ARG A 671 -7.80 -4.03 -26.15
N ASP A 672 -8.61 -3.11 -26.66
CA ASP A 672 -9.79 -2.56 -26.01
C ASP A 672 -9.48 -1.73 -24.74
N GLU A 673 -8.20 -1.29 -24.55
CA GLU A 673 -7.76 -0.53 -23.38
C GLU A 673 -8.58 0.75 -23.20
N LEU A 674 -8.80 1.51 -24.28
CA LEU A 674 -9.60 2.74 -24.25
C LEU A 674 -10.99 2.51 -23.63
N ARG A 675 -11.67 1.42 -23.99
CA ARG A 675 -13.00 1.09 -23.46
C ARG A 675 -13.00 0.97 -21.95
N TYR A 676 -12.01 0.24 -21.41
CA TYR A 676 -11.86 0.06 -19.96
C TYR A 676 -11.30 1.30 -19.27
N SER A 677 -10.53 2.13 -19.94
CA SER A 677 -10.12 3.43 -19.43
C SER A 677 -11.33 4.35 -19.27
N LEU A 678 -12.24 4.41 -20.25
CA LEU A 678 -13.51 5.13 -20.12
C LEU A 678 -14.43 4.55 -19.03
N ARG A 679 -14.47 3.22 -18.84
CA ARG A 679 -15.14 2.61 -17.68
C ARG A 679 -14.54 3.06 -16.37
N SER A 680 -13.21 3.21 -16.32
CA SER A 680 -12.50 3.66 -15.12
C SER A 680 -12.87 5.10 -14.72
N ILE A 681 -12.98 6.00 -15.69
CA ILE A 681 -13.48 7.37 -15.48
C ILE A 681 -14.92 7.34 -14.97
N ASP A 682 -15.80 6.61 -15.63
CA ASP A 682 -17.22 6.53 -15.28
C ASP A 682 -17.43 5.93 -13.87
N MET A 683 -16.61 4.96 -13.48
CA MET A 683 -16.67 4.34 -12.14
C MET A 683 -16.07 5.20 -11.04
N TYR A 684 -14.94 5.89 -11.29
CA TYR A 684 -14.09 6.43 -10.22
C TYR A 684 -13.83 7.94 -10.30
N ALA A 685 -14.13 8.58 -11.43
CA ALA A 685 -13.96 10.02 -11.64
C ALA A 685 -15.20 10.65 -12.36
N PRO A 686 -16.43 10.44 -11.84
CA PRO A 686 -17.65 10.89 -12.52
C PRO A 686 -17.79 12.42 -12.62
N TRP A 687 -16.95 13.17 -11.92
CA TRP A 687 -16.87 14.63 -11.94
C TRP A 687 -16.22 15.20 -13.22
N ILE A 688 -15.62 14.37 -14.08
CA ILE A 688 -15.12 14.76 -15.39
C ILE A 688 -16.30 15.19 -16.25
N ARG A 689 -16.26 16.42 -16.83
CA ARG A 689 -17.37 17.01 -17.56
C ARG A 689 -17.57 16.36 -18.93
N ASN A 690 -16.58 16.46 -19.81
CA ASN A 690 -16.61 15.93 -21.17
C ASN A 690 -15.38 15.07 -21.45
N ILE A 691 -15.51 14.18 -22.43
CA ILE A 691 -14.47 13.32 -22.96
C ILE A 691 -14.24 13.65 -24.43
N TYR A 692 -13.03 14.02 -24.78
CA TYR A 692 -12.60 14.28 -26.14
C TYR A 692 -11.67 13.14 -26.59
N LEU A 693 -12.04 12.43 -27.64
CA LEU A 693 -11.25 11.38 -28.28
C LEU A 693 -10.59 11.91 -29.52
N VAL A 694 -9.28 12.14 -29.48
CA VAL A 694 -8.49 12.66 -30.60
C VAL A 694 -7.94 11.49 -31.41
N THR A 695 -8.25 11.47 -32.73
CA THR A 695 -7.95 10.35 -33.62
C THR A 695 -7.82 10.77 -35.09
N ASP A 696 -7.25 9.91 -35.95
CA ASP A 696 -7.20 10.08 -37.40
C ASP A 696 -8.35 9.33 -38.09
N ARG A 697 -9.55 9.93 -38.09
CA ARG A 697 -10.76 9.41 -38.79
C ARG A 697 -11.23 8.04 -38.32
N GLN A 698 -10.88 7.66 -37.10
CA GLN A 698 -11.28 6.37 -36.53
C GLN A 698 -12.33 6.60 -35.42
N VAL A 699 -13.22 5.65 -35.25
CA VAL A 699 -14.23 5.66 -34.19
C VAL A 699 -14.35 4.22 -33.67
N PRO A 700 -14.22 3.96 -32.36
CA PRO A 700 -14.48 2.65 -31.82
C PRO A 700 -15.93 2.22 -32.00
N ASP A 701 -16.17 1.01 -32.50
CA ASP A 701 -17.53 0.48 -32.80
C ASP A 701 -18.46 0.44 -31.57
N TRP A 702 -17.89 0.32 -30.40
CA TRP A 702 -18.64 0.26 -29.13
C TRP A 702 -18.99 1.66 -28.56
N LEU A 703 -18.44 2.75 -29.09
CA LEU A 703 -18.59 4.09 -28.52
C LEU A 703 -19.92 4.72 -28.94
N ASP A 704 -20.69 5.22 -27.99
CA ASP A 704 -21.95 5.93 -28.23
C ASP A 704 -21.71 7.41 -28.56
N LEU A 705 -21.66 7.72 -29.84
CA LEU A 705 -21.49 9.11 -30.34
C LEU A 705 -22.70 10.01 -30.05
N SER A 706 -23.85 9.47 -29.70
CA SER A 706 -25.04 10.27 -29.34
C SER A 706 -24.95 10.80 -27.90
N HIS A 707 -24.01 10.28 -27.10
CA HIS A 707 -23.85 10.68 -25.70
C HIS A 707 -23.28 12.12 -25.59
N PRO A 708 -23.95 13.06 -24.90
CA PRO A 708 -23.63 14.49 -24.93
C PRO A 708 -22.26 14.86 -24.34
N ARG A 709 -21.65 13.96 -23.54
CA ARG A 709 -20.34 14.16 -22.91
C ARG A 709 -19.18 13.62 -23.76
N VAL A 710 -19.43 12.94 -24.89
CA VAL A 710 -18.41 12.34 -25.74
C VAL A 710 -18.33 13.09 -27.06
N ARG A 711 -17.11 13.49 -27.43
CA ARG A 711 -16.82 14.08 -28.73
C ARG A 711 -15.57 13.43 -29.33
N VAL A 712 -15.70 12.92 -30.54
CA VAL A 712 -14.54 12.54 -31.37
C VAL A 712 -14.03 13.78 -32.08
N VAL A 713 -12.70 13.96 -32.03
CA VAL A 713 -11.99 15.12 -32.61
C VAL A 713 -10.99 14.58 -33.64
N ASP A 714 -11.18 14.94 -34.89
CA ASP A 714 -10.24 14.57 -35.94
C ASP A 714 -8.96 15.43 -35.85
N HIS A 715 -7.81 14.86 -36.18
CA HIS A 715 -6.55 15.57 -36.21
C HIS A 715 -6.64 16.85 -37.04
N ALA A 716 -7.41 16.87 -38.15
CA ALA A 716 -7.58 18.03 -38.98
C ALA A 716 -8.31 19.22 -38.29
N GLU A 717 -9.04 18.96 -37.20
CA GLU A 717 -9.71 20.00 -36.41
C GLU A 717 -8.73 20.80 -35.56
N ILE A 718 -7.63 20.20 -35.15
CA ILE A 718 -6.69 20.80 -34.20
C ILE A 718 -5.36 21.22 -34.83
N PHE A 719 -5.02 20.70 -36.02
CA PHE A 719 -3.80 21.07 -36.72
C PHE A 719 -4.03 22.27 -37.61
N GLY A 720 -3.22 23.34 -37.44
CA GLY A 720 -3.19 24.51 -38.29
C GLY A 720 -2.43 24.28 -39.63
N ALA A 721 -2.31 25.31 -40.41
CA ALA A 721 -1.68 25.27 -41.74
C ALA A 721 -0.19 24.85 -41.73
N GLY A 722 0.48 24.89 -40.59
CA GLY A 722 1.88 24.48 -40.43
C GLY A 722 2.10 23.01 -40.04
N GLY A 723 1.02 22.28 -39.75
CA GLY A 723 1.11 20.87 -39.36
C GLY A 723 1.15 19.91 -40.57
N ALA A 724 1.73 18.74 -40.38
CA ALA A 724 1.84 17.70 -41.42
C ALA A 724 0.89 16.53 -41.15
N LEU A 725 -0.25 16.49 -41.83
CA LEU A 725 -1.20 15.38 -41.75
C LEU A 725 -1.08 14.45 -42.98
N PRO A 726 -1.39 13.17 -42.84
CA PRO A 726 -1.59 12.45 -41.59
C PRO A 726 -0.28 12.37 -40.76
N THR A 727 -0.41 12.37 -39.43
CA THR A 727 0.71 12.20 -38.49
C THR A 727 0.50 10.94 -37.66
N TYR A 728 1.59 10.24 -37.35
CA TYR A 728 1.68 9.03 -36.53
C TYR A 728 2.60 9.29 -35.31
N ASN A 729 2.72 10.55 -34.96
CA ASN A 729 3.57 11.08 -33.89
C ASN A 729 2.73 11.62 -32.76
N SER A 730 2.71 10.92 -31.61
CA SER A 730 1.96 11.41 -30.43
C SER A 730 2.44 12.75 -29.95
N HIS A 731 3.76 13.08 -30.01
CA HIS A 731 4.28 14.40 -29.61
C HIS A 731 3.69 15.53 -30.48
N ALA A 732 3.51 15.27 -31.79
CA ALA A 732 2.88 16.22 -32.69
C ALA A 732 1.41 16.44 -32.31
N ILE A 733 0.65 15.38 -32.02
CA ILE A 733 -0.75 15.46 -31.61
C ILE A 733 -0.86 16.20 -30.28
N GLU A 734 -0.06 15.79 -29.27
CA GLU A 734 -0.02 16.39 -27.94
C GLU A 734 0.25 17.91 -27.98
N SER A 735 1.05 18.38 -28.93
CA SER A 735 1.37 19.81 -29.09
C SER A 735 0.19 20.65 -29.51
N GLN A 736 -0.89 20.05 -30.03
CA GLN A 736 -2.05 20.73 -30.62
C GLN A 736 -3.35 20.60 -29.81
N LEU A 737 -3.35 19.93 -28.67
CA LEU A 737 -4.56 19.62 -27.89
C LEU A 737 -5.33 20.85 -27.41
N HIS A 738 -4.67 22.01 -27.21
CA HIS A 738 -5.31 23.24 -26.76
C HIS A 738 -6.18 23.90 -27.82
N HIS A 739 -6.10 23.46 -29.08
CA HIS A 739 -6.96 23.89 -30.20
C HIS A 739 -8.31 23.18 -30.23
N ILE A 740 -8.55 22.14 -29.37
CA ILE A 740 -9.85 21.45 -29.30
C ILE A 740 -10.94 22.48 -28.96
N GLU A 741 -11.93 22.63 -29.83
CA GLU A 741 -13.05 23.54 -29.62
C GLU A 741 -13.91 23.05 -28.43
N GLY A 742 -14.26 23.95 -27.51
CA GLY A 742 -15.08 23.67 -26.34
C GLY A 742 -14.34 23.00 -25.16
N LEU A 743 -13.03 22.70 -25.30
CA LEU A 743 -12.21 22.20 -24.22
C LEU A 743 -12.14 23.18 -23.05
N ALA A 744 -12.31 22.64 -21.81
CA ALA A 744 -12.17 23.42 -20.60
C ALA A 744 -10.75 23.98 -20.41
N GLU A 745 -10.62 25.02 -19.57
CA GLU A 745 -9.30 25.51 -19.15
C GLU A 745 -8.47 24.40 -18.45
N HIS A 746 -9.14 23.59 -17.65
CA HIS A 746 -8.53 22.48 -16.92
C HIS A 746 -8.97 21.15 -17.51
N PHE A 747 -8.03 20.28 -17.82
CA PHE A 747 -8.33 18.96 -18.34
C PHE A 747 -7.26 17.94 -17.96
N LEU A 748 -7.64 16.67 -17.98
CA LEU A 748 -6.73 15.54 -17.82
C LEU A 748 -6.43 14.93 -19.18
N TYR A 749 -5.16 14.83 -19.53
CA TYR A 749 -4.73 14.12 -20.72
C TYR A 749 -4.39 12.68 -20.37
N PHE A 750 -4.94 11.74 -21.10
CA PHE A 750 -4.76 10.29 -20.95
C PHE A 750 -4.19 9.67 -22.22
N ASN A 751 -3.31 8.71 -22.05
CA ASN A 751 -3.15 7.67 -23.05
C ASN A 751 -4.21 6.58 -22.80
N ASP A 752 -4.53 5.78 -23.81
CA ASP A 752 -5.53 4.71 -23.76
C ASP A 752 -5.17 3.60 -22.77
N ASP A 753 -3.88 3.37 -22.48
CA ASP A 753 -3.32 2.41 -21.53
C ASP A 753 -3.29 2.88 -20.06
N VAL A 754 -3.87 4.04 -19.73
CA VAL A 754 -3.91 4.64 -18.39
C VAL A 754 -5.32 4.55 -17.80
N PHE A 755 -5.42 4.04 -16.57
CA PHE A 755 -6.67 3.75 -15.89
C PHE A 755 -6.76 4.42 -14.52
N ILE A 756 -7.95 4.90 -14.15
CA ILE A 756 -8.26 5.28 -12.77
C ILE A 756 -8.54 4.00 -11.97
N GLY A 757 -7.75 3.70 -10.96
CA GLY A 757 -7.81 2.43 -10.23
C GLY A 757 -8.82 2.39 -9.09
N ARG A 758 -9.14 3.53 -8.50
CA ARG A 758 -10.13 3.70 -7.41
C ARG A 758 -10.68 5.12 -7.41
N THR A 759 -11.69 5.39 -6.60
CA THR A 759 -12.33 6.72 -6.51
C THR A 759 -11.29 7.81 -6.23
N VAL A 760 -11.22 8.79 -7.13
CA VAL A 760 -10.36 9.96 -7.06
C VAL A 760 -11.19 11.24 -7.06
N GLN A 761 -10.63 12.31 -6.48
CA GLN A 761 -11.28 13.61 -6.40
C GLN A 761 -10.53 14.63 -7.27
N PRO A 762 -11.19 15.68 -7.76
CA PRO A 762 -10.55 16.66 -8.62
C PRO A 762 -9.40 17.42 -7.93
N ASP A 763 -9.43 17.57 -6.61
CA ASP A 763 -8.36 18.21 -5.83
C ASP A 763 -7.05 17.39 -5.79
N MET A 764 -7.10 16.12 -6.18
CA MET A 764 -5.89 15.31 -6.42
C MET A 764 -5.09 15.82 -7.62
N PHE A 765 -5.76 16.43 -8.60
CA PHE A 765 -5.18 16.86 -9.87
C PHE A 765 -5.04 18.38 -9.97
N PHE A 766 -5.92 19.15 -9.31
CA PHE A 766 -5.92 20.60 -9.35
C PHE A 766 -6.15 21.19 -7.96
N LEU A 767 -5.60 22.37 -7.71
CA LEU A 767 -5.94 23.15 -6.52
C LEU A 767 -7.18 24.01 -6.79
N GLY A 768 -7.90 24.41 -5.75
CA GLY A 768 -9.07 25.29 -5.86
C GLY A 768 -8.78 26.65 -6.50
N ASN A 769 -7.53 27.11 -6.50
CA ASN A 769 -7.08 28.31 -7.18
C ASN A 769 -6.75 28.10 -8.68
N GLY A 770 -6.95 26.88 -9.21
CA GLY A 770 -6.72 26.53 -10.61
C GLY A 770 -5.29 26.09 -10.97
N GLN A 771 -4.36 25.96 -10.02
CA GLN A 771 -3.04 25.39 -10.30
C GLN A 771 -3.17 23.89 -10.55
N ALA A 772 -2.48 23.37 -11.59
CA ALA A 772 -2.37 21.95 -11.87
C ALA A 772 -1.36 21.28 -10.93
N ARG A 773 -1.59 20.03 -10.57
CA ARG A 773 -0.60 19.22 -9.84
C ARG A 773 0.16 18.33 -10.82
N HIS A 774 1.47 18.28 -10.72
CA HIS A 774 2.28 17.37 -11.51
C HIS A 774 2.93 16.29 -10.65
N PHE A 775 3.11 15.11 -11.21
CA PHE A 775 3.56 13.91 -10.51
C PHE A 775 4.94 13.50 -11.02
N MET A 776 5.98 13.82 -10.25
CA MET A 776 7.37 13.50 -10.62
C MET A 776 7.63 12.01 -10.61
N SER A 777 8.30 11.52 -11.65
CA SER A 777 8.84 10.16 -11.71
C SER A 777 10.23 10.10 -11.07
N PRO A 778 10.60 8.98 -10.43
CA PRO A 778 11.99 8.75 -10.02
C PRO A 778 12.94 8.52 -11.22
N THR A 779 12.43 8.37 -12.44
CA THR A 779 13.22 8.16 -13.65
C THR A 779 13.99 9.42 -14.01
N ALA A 780 15.32 9.31 -14.06
CA ALA A 780 16.19 10.41 -14.42
C ALA A 780 16.23 10.64 -15.94
N VAL A 781 16.29 11.91 -16.34
CA VAL A 781 16.61 12.32 -17.71
C VAL A 781 18.14 12.45 -17.81
N PRO A 782 18.83 11.68 -18.65
CA PRO A 782 20.30 11.75 -18.79
C PRO A 782 20.79 13.17 -19.11
N MET A 783 21.91 13.59 -18.48
CA MET A 783 22.40 14.97 -18.60
C MET A 783 23.00 15.33 -19.95
N ALA A 784 23.45 14.36 -20.73
CA ALA A 784 24.00 14.61 -22.07
C ALA A 784 22.97 15.27 -23.01
N GLU A 785 23.43 16.00 -23.99
CA GLU A 785 22.57 16.54 -25.07
C GLU A 785 21.83 15.42 -25.82
N ALA A 786 20.73 15.78 -26.50
CA ALA A 786 19.98 14.83 -27.29
C ALA A 786 20.81 14.33 -28.50
N THR A 787 20.77 13.01 -28.73
CA THR A 787 21.48 12.36 -29.81
C THR A 787 20.53 11.42 -30.55
N THR A 788 20.91 11.00 -31.76
CA THR A 788 20.15 10.00 -32.53
C THR A 788 20.26 8.57 -31.95
N ALA A 789 21.08 8.35 -30.94
CA ALA A 789 21.17 7.09 -30.19
C ALA A 789 20.21 7.02 -28.99
N ASP A 790 19.59 8.14 -28.60
CA ASP A 790 18.59 8.17 -27.54
C ASP A 790 17.25 7.61 -28.02
N GLU A 791 16.46 7.10 -27.13
CA GLU A 791 15.03 6.87 -27.40
C GLU A 791 14.31 8.21 -27.63
N PHE A 792 13.26 8.22 -28.45
CA PHE A 792 12.55 9.44 -28.84
C PHE A 792 11.98 10.23 -27.65
N ASN A 793 11.46 9.53 -26.63
CA ASN A 793 10.97 10.13 -25.39
C ASN A 793 12.09 10.77 -24.57
N ILE A 794 13.29 10.16 -24.54
CA ILE A 794 14.48 10.70 -23.88
C ILE A 794 14.99 11.93 -24.64
N SER A 795 15.04 11.89 -25.98
CA SER A 795 15.39 13.06 -26.81
C SER A 795 14.43 14.22 -26.55
N ALA A 796 13.12 13.97 -26.56
CA ALA A 796 12.11 15.00 -26.29
C ALA A 796 12.25 15.60 -24.90
N ALA A 797 12.56 14.79 -23.86
CA ALA A 797 12.82 15.29 -22.50
C ALA A 797 14.09 16.16 -22.43
N LYS A 798 15.15 15.80 -23.14
CA LYS A 798 16.38 16.61 -23.26
C LYS A 798 16.14 17.92 -24.01
N ASN A 799 15.33 17.90 -25.09
CA ASN A 799 14.93 19.10 -25.82
C ASN A 799 14.10 20.05 -24.93
N ASN A 800 13.16 19.50 -24.14
CA ASN A 800 12.42 20.28 -23.16
C ASN A 800 13.35 20.92 -22.13
N ARG A 801 14.36 20.19 -21.65
CA ARG A 801 15.37 20.73 -20.75
C ARG A 801 16.08 21.94 -21.34
N ALA A 802 16.53 21.86 -22.59
CA ALA A 802 17.22 22.97 -23.26
C ALA A 802 16.35 24.23 -23.33
N LEU A 803 15.03 24.09 -23.56
CA LEU A 803 14.09 25.21 -23.55
C LEU A 803 13.96 25.84 -22.17
N ILE A 804 13.83 25.01 -21.11
CA ILE A 804 13.69 25.48 -19.72
C ILE A 804 15.00 26.09 -19.21
N GLU A 805 16.15 25.50 -19.51
CA GLU A 805 17.46 26.06 -19.13
C GLU A 805 17.68 27.42 -19.76
N ARG A 806 17.34 27.56 -21.04
CA ARG A 806 17.47 28.82 -21.75
C ARG A 806 16.64 29.96 -21.14
N ASP A 807 15.41 29.70 -20.74
CA ASP A 807 14.46 30.71 -20.31
C ASP A 807 14.38 30.94 -18.80
N PHE A 808 14.67 29.91 -18.00
CA PHE A 808 14.57 29.95 -16.54
C PHE A 808 15.87 29.66 -15.82
N GLY A 809 16.95 29.24 -16.53
CA GLY A 809 18.24 28.92 -15.92
C GLY A 809 18.21 27.69 -15.00
N GLN A 810 17.22 26.79 -15.17
CA GLN A 810 17.03 25.61 -14.33
C GLN A 810 17.15 24.33 -15.16
N THR A 811 17.90 23.36 -14.67
CA THR A 811 18.15 22.08 -15.34
C THR A 811 17.13 21.03 -14.90
N LEU A 812 16.43 20.42 -15.86
CA LEU A 812 15.49 19.34 -15.62
C LEU A 812 16.24 18.00 -15.53
N VAL A 813 15.99 17.26 -14.45
CA VAL A 813 16.68 15.99 -14.18
C VAL A 813 15.76 14.78 -14.04
N HIS A 814 14.44 14.97 -14.03
CA HIS A 814 13.46 13.89 -13.86
C HIS A 814 12.38 13.95 -14.94
N SER A 815 11.74 12.82 -15.22
CA SER A 815 10.53 12.74 -16.00
C SER A 815 9.29 12.81 -15.08
N PHE A 816 8.09 12.64 -15.66
CA PHE A 816 6.82 12.54 -14.94
C PHE A 816 6.32 11.11 -14.91
N LEU A 817 5.45 10.77 -13.95
CA LEU A 817 4.77 9.48 -13.90
C LEU A 817 3.87 9.31 -15.14
N HIS A 818 3.79 8.10 -15.66
CA HIS A 818 2.82 7.75 -16.69
C HIS A 818 1.44 7.58 -16.04
N ALA A 819 0.79 8.68 -15.80
CA ALA A 819 -0.48 8.87 -15.11
C ALA A 819 -1.30 9.92 -15.86
N PRO A 820 -2.59 10.12 -15.57
CA PRO A 820 -3.32 11.23 -16.18
C PRO A 820 -2.60 12.56 -15.94
N HIS A 821 -2.30 13.30 -17.00
CA HIS A 821 -1.58 14.57 -16.91
C HIS A 821 -2.56 15.71 -16.69
N PRO A 822 -2.52 16.41 -15.53
CA PRO A 822 -3.35 17.57 -15.28
C PRO A 822 -2.81 18.79 -16.05
N LEU A 823 -3.55 19.25 -17.02
CA LEU A 823 -3.15 20.28 -17.95
C LEU A 823 -4.06 21.52 -17.90
N ARG A 824 -3.48 22.65 -18.29
CA ARG A 824 -4.21 23.90 -18.48
C ARG A 824 -4.07 24.33 -19.93
N ARG A 825 -5.21 24.60 -20.60
CA ARG A 825 -5.25 25.02 -22.00
C ARG A 825 -4.44 26.29 -22.23
N SER A 826 -4.54 27.27 -21.33
CA SER A 826 -3.78 28.52 -21.41
C SER A 826 -2.27 28.33 -21.32
N VAL A 827 -1.80 27.31 -20.55
CA VAL A 827 -0.36 27.02 -20.46
C VAL A 827 0.18 26.44 -21.76
N LEU A 828 -0.58 25.58 -22.42
CA LEU A 828 -0.20 25.04 -23.75
C LEU A 828 -0.14 26.16 -24.81
N ALA A 829 -1.12 27.06 -24.80
CA ALA A 829 -1.13 28.22 -25.72
C ALA A 829 0.08 29.14 -25.47
N ASP A 830 0.46 29.39 -24.21
CA ASP A 830 1.64 30.20 -23.89
C ASP A 830 2.94 29.51 -24.31
N ILE A 831 3.01 28.14 -24.21
CA ILE A 831 4.16 27.35 -24.71
C ILE A 831 4.27 27.50 -26.22
N GLU A 832 3.17 27.38 -26.96
CA GLU A 832 3.15 27.58 -28.43
C GLU A 832 3.61 29.00 -28.78
N GLN A 833 3.12 30.02 -28.09
CA GLN A 833 3.53 31.42 -28.31
C GLN A 833 4.99 31.66 -27.93
N ARG A 834 5.50 30.99 -26.86
CA ARG A 834 6.87 31.19 -26.36
C ARG A 834 7.91 30.45 -27.19
N TYR A 835 7.55 29.26 -27.71
CA TYR A 835 8.45 28.38 -28.45
C TYR A 835 7.87 27.99 -29.81
N PRO A 836 7.47 28.95 -30.66
CA PRO A 836 6.73 28.67 -31.89
C PRO A 836 7.50 27.77 -32.84
N ASP A 837 8.80 27.96 -33.00
CA ASP A 837 9.64 27.13 -33.89
C ASP A 837 9.71 25.69 -33.45
N ALA A 838 9.84 25.42 -32.15
CA ALA A 838 9.94 24.08 -31.60
C ALA A 838 8.57 23.34 -31.65
N VAL A 839 7.47 24.04 -31.32
CA VAL A 839 6.12 23.49 -31.41
C VAL A 839 5.76 23.24 -32.89
N GLN A 840 6.03 24.16 -33.80
CA GLN A 840 5.78 23.96 -35.24
C GLN A 840 6.61 22.83 -35.83
N ALA A 841 7.90 22.74 -35.50
CA ALA A 841 8.75 21.65 -35.93
C ALA A 841 8.22 20.29 -35.48
N THR A 842 7.77 20.20 -34.20
CA THR A 842 7.16 18.98 -33.68
C THR A 842 5.83 18.66 -34.36
N ALA A 843 4.95 19.63 -34.55
CA ALA A 843 3.68 19.46 -35.24
C ALA A 843 3.85 19.07 -36.74
N ALA A 844 4.97 19.45 -37.36
CA ALA A 844 5.31 19.09 -38.76
C ALA A 844 5.94 17.67 -38.86
N SER A 845 6.29 17.05 -37.75
CA SER A 845 6.90 15.71 -37.72
C SER A 845 5.84 14.62 -37.85
N ARG A 846 5.76 13.97 -39.02
CA ARG A 846 4.79 12.87 -39.27
C ARG A 846 5.06 11.60 -38.45
N LEU A 847 6.32 11.37 -38.11
CA LEU A 847 6.79 10.29 -37.24
C LEU A 847 7.59 10.90 -36.10
N ARG A 848 7.76 10.16 -34.99
CA ARG A 848 8.62 10.62 -33.89
C ARG A 848 10.02 10.96 -34.37
N SER A 849 10.52 12.10 -33.94
CA SER A 849 11.82 12.62 -34.29
C SER A 849 12.64 12.94 -33.05
N HIS A 850 13.97 12.82 -33.14
CA HIS A 850 14.87 13.25 -32.06
C HIS A 850 14.86 14.76 -31.83
N SER A 851 14.27 15.55 -32.72
CA SER A 851 14.06 16.99 -32.53
C SER A 851 12.73 17.37 -31.91
N ASP A 852 11.83 16.40 -31.67
CA ASP A 852 10.53 16.65 -31.06
C ASP A 852 10.67 17.14 -29.63
N ILE A 853 9.65 17.90 -29.18
CA ILE A 853 9.43 18.26 -27.78
C ILE A 853 8.17 17.56 -27.27
N SER A 854 8.18 17.12 -26.00
CA SER A 854 7.01 16.55 -25.34
C SER A 854 6.26 17.67 -24.62
N VAL A 855 5.18 18.18 -25.24
CA VAL A 855 4.46 19.38 -24.75
C VAL A 855 3.52 19.02 -23.60
N ALA A 856 2.55 18.13 -23.83
CA ALA A 856 1.51 17.80 -22.84
C ALA A 856 2.06 16.95 -21.67
N SER A 857 2.85 15.93 -21.99
CA SER A 857 3.31 14.95 -21.01
C SER A 857 4.51 15.44 -20.16
N SER A 858 5.18 16.53 -20.54
CA SER A 858 6.38 17.01 -19.85
C SER A 858 6.53 18.54 -19.81
N LEU A 859 6.67 19.23 -20.95
CA LEU A 859 7.02 20.66 -20.98
C LEU A 859 5.99 21.53 -20.23
N HIS A 860 4.69 21.23 -20.37
CA HIS A 860 3.60 21.91 -19.68
C HIS A 860 3.83 21.95 -18.16
N HIS A 861 4.25 20.85 -17.56
CA HIS A 861 4.41 20.76 -16.11
C HIS A 861 5.58 21.62 -15.62
N TYR A 862 6.71 21.60 -16.31
CA TYR A 862 7.87 22.42 -15.97
C TYR A 862 7.63 23.91 -16.24
N PHE A 863 7.11 24.25 -17.43
CA PHE A 863 6.76 25.62 -17.77
C PHE A 863 5.69 26.18 -16.82
N GLY A 864 4.67 25.39 -16.50
CA GLY A 864 3.64 25.72 -15.52
C GLY A 864 4.21 25.94 -14.12
N TYR A 865 5.19 25.13 -13.68
CA TYR A 865 5.86 25.30 -12.40
C TYR A 865 6.61 26.63 -12.34
N HIS A 866 7.42 26.94 -13.34
CA HIS A 866 8.18 28.20 -13.40
C HIS A 866 7.30 29.44 -13.57
N THR A 867 6.10 29.29 -14.13
CA THR A 867 5.10 30.37 -14.29
C THR A 867 4.02 30.35 -13.20
N LEU A 868 4.23 29.61 -12.11
CA LEU A 868 3.34 29.51 -10.94
C LEU A 868 1.93 28.98 -11.25
N ARG A 869 1.76 28.18 -12.29
CA ARG A 869 0.49 27.58 -12.73
C ARG A 869 0.43 26.08 -12.49
N SER A 870 1.52 25.48 -12.04
CA SER A 870 1.62 24.07 -11.66
C SER A 870 2.41 23.92 -10.36
N VAL A 871 2.07 22.91 -9.55
CA VAL A 871 2.74 22.59 -8.28
C VAL A 871 3.01 21.08 -8.18
N PRO A 872 4.04 20.67 -7.44
CA PRO A 872 4.25 19.25 -7.17
C PRO A 872 3.06 18.63 -6.44
N GLY A 873 2.68 17.43 -6.85
CA GLY A 873 1.66 16.59 -6.22
C GLY A 873 2.16 15.18 -5.95
N SER A 874 1.34 14.36 -5.31
CA SER A 874 1.60 12.94 -5.11
C SER A 874 0.37 12.13 -5.48
N ILE A 875 0.58 11.01 -6.17
CA ILE A 875 -0.46 10.06 -6.55
C ILE A 875 0.09 8.64 -6.44
N SER A 876 -0.74 7.70 -6.01
CA SER A 876 -0.34 6.29 -6.02
C SER A 876 -0.51 5.75 -7.44
N CYS A 877 0.60 5.61 -8.17
CA CYS A 877 0.62 5.15 -9.56
C CYS A 877 1.23 3.74 -9.65
N GLY A 878 0.50 2.80 -10.26
CA GLY A 878 0.98 1.49 -10.64
C GLY A 878 1.47 1.48 -12.09
N PHE A 879 2.54 0.74 -12.38
CA PHE A 879 3.00 0.53 -13.75
C PHE A 879 3.26 -0.96 -13.96
N VAL A 880 2.65 -1.55 -15.00
CA VAL A 880 2.86 -2.95 -15.38
C VAL A 880 3.25 -2.98 -16.84
N ASN A 881 4.44 -3.49 -17.12
CA ASN A 881 4.80 -3.89 -18.48
C ASN A 881 4.29 -5.31 -18.71
N VAL A 882 3.30 -5.45 -19.61
CA VAL A 882 2.65 -6.73 -19.89
C VAL A 882 3.53 -7.71 -20.69
N GLY A 883 4.58 -7.21 -21.31
CA GLY A 883 5.60 -8.02 -21.98
C GLY A 883 6.59 -8.73 -21.05
N LEU A 884 6.62 -8.40 -19.75
CA LEU A 884 7.55 -9.00 -18.79
C LEU A 884 6.94 -10.20 -18.06
N SER A 885 7.75 -11.20 -17.75
CA SER A 885 7.33 -12.46 -17.13
C SER A 885 6.67 -12.33 -15.76
N ASP A 886 6.81 -11.20 -15.06
CA ASP A 886 6.17 -10.93 -13.76
C ASP A 886 4.80 -10.23 -13.87
N HIS A 887 4.32 -9.93 -15.09
CA HIS A 887 3.09 -9.17 -15.35
C HIS A 887 1.86 -9.80 -14.67
N ALA A 888 1.70 -11.12 -14.76
CA ALA A 888 0.53 -11.80 -14.19
C ALA A 888 0.44 -11.66 -12.67
N ALA A 889 1.58 -11.72 -11.97
CA ALA A 889 1.62 -11.51 -10.51
C ALA A 889 1.29 -10.07 -10.13
N ARG A 890 1.79 -9.09 -10.88
CA ARG A 890 1.49 -7.66 -10.69
C ARG A 890 0.02 -7.36 -10.96
N LEU A 891 -0.53 -7.84 -12.07
CA LEU A 891 -1.95 -7.68 -12.42
C LEU A 891 -2.86 -8.30 -11.37
N ASN A 892 -2.55 -9.53 -10.90
CA ASN A 892 -3.31 -10.16 -9.83
C ASN A 892 -3.30 -9.34 -8.53
N ARG A 893 -2.16 -8.75 -8.17
CA ARG A 893 -2.07 -7.84 -7.01
C ARG A 893 -2.93 -6.59 -7.20
N ILE A 894 -2.88 -5.97 -8.39
CA ILE A 894 -3.70 -4.80 -8.71
C ILE A 894 -5.18 -5.17 -8.64
N LEU A 895 -5.59 -6.30 -9.21
CA LEU A 895 -6.97 -6.78 -9.23
C LEU A 895 -7.54 -7.04 -7.82
N THR A 896 -6.75 -7.68 -6.96
CA THR A 896 -7.22 -8.16 -5.66
C THR A 896 -7.09 -7.12 -4.54
N VAL A 897 -6.04 -6.28 -4.55
CA VAL A 897 -5.75 -5.30 -3.50
C VAL A 897 -6.24 -3.90 -3.85
N ARG A 898 -6.30 -3.56 -5.14
CA ARG A 898 -6.64 -2.22 -5.67
C ARG A 898 -5.85 -1.09 -4.98
N PRO A 899 -4.49 -1.17 -4.94
CA PRO A 899 -3.67 -0.31 -4.09
C PRO A 899 -3.44 1.09 -4.69
N HIS A 900 -3.68 1.28 -5.99
CA HIS A 900 -3.29 2.46 -6.74
C HIS A 900 -4.48 3.37 -7.06
N ASP A 901 -4.24 4.69 -7.02
CA ASP A 901 -5.20 5.69 -7.49
C ASP A 901 -5.34 5.62 -9.02
N VAL A 902 -4.21 5.41 -9.68
CA VAL A 902 -4.11 5.25 -11.14
C VAL A 902 -3.10 4.15 -11.47
N PHE A 903 -3.25 3.51 -12.62
CA PHE A 903 -2.23 2.58 -13.12
C PHE A 903 -2.18 2.58 -14.65
N CYS A 904 -1.01 2.20 -15.19
CA CYS A 904 -0.77 2.04 -16.62
C CYS A 904 -0.43 0.58 -16.92
N LEU A 905 -0.96 0.07 -18.03
CA LEU A 905 -0.67 -1.25 -18.61
C LEU A 905 0.02 -1.03 -19.94
N ASN A 906 1.33 -1.10 -19.94
CA ASN A 906 2.13 -0.76 -21.12
C ASN A 906 2.78 -2.00 -21.72
N ASP A 907 2.95 -2.01 -23.06
CA ASP A 907 3.66 -3.00 -23.84
C ASP A 907 4.93 -2.36 -24.41
N TYR A 908 5.95 -2.20 -23.55
CA TYR A 908 7.17 -1.51 -23.92
C TYR A 908 8.33 -2.50 -24.02
N HIS A 909 8.84 -2.68 -25.22
CA HIS A 909 9.94 -3.57 -25.66
C HIS A 909 9.68 -5.09 -25.70
N ASP A 910 10.55 -5.76 -26.46
CA ASP A 910 10.65 -7.21 -26.65
C ASP A 910 10.75 -7.94 -25.31
N GLY A 911 9.58 -8.23 -24.72
CA GLY A 911 9.48 -9.01 -23.50
C GLY A 911 9.54 -10.51 -23.77
N ASP A 912 9.73 -11.29 -22.68
CA ASP A 912 9.74 -12.77 -22.74
C ASP A 912 8.33 -13.37 -22.96
N VAL A 913 7.27 -12.55 -23.03
CA VAL A 913 5.86 -12.97 -23.08
C VAL A 913 5.31 -12.78 -24.49
N SER A 914 4.71 -13.84 -25.04
CA SER A 914 4.11 -13.78 -26.38
C SER A 914 2.91 -12.82 -26.42
N GLU A 915 2.65 -12.26 -27.60
CA GLU A 915 1.49 -11.38 -27.84
C GLU A 915 0.16 -12.07 -27.48
N ASP A 916 -0.04 -13.32 -27.88
CA ASP A 916 -1.24 -14.08 -27.53
C ASP A 916 -1.44 -14.25 -26.03
N GLU A 917 -0.35 -14.39 -25.24
CA GLU A 917 -0.42 -14.48 -23.79
C GLU A 917 -0.75 -13.11 -23.17
N GLN A 918 -0.17 -12.03 -23.69
CA GLN A 918 -0.49 -10.65 -23.25
C GLN A 918 -1.96 -10.34 -23.50
N ASP A 919 -2.47 -10.64 -24.70
CA ASP A 919 -3.87 -10.44 -25.10
C ASP A 919 -4.83 -11.25 -24.20
N ALA A 920 -4.52 -12.52 -23.96
CA ALA A 920 -5.33 -13.38 -23.08
C ALA A 920 -5.38 -12.87 -21.64
N VAL A 921 -4.27 -12.35 -21.12
CA VAL A 921 -4.19 -11.83 -19.76
C VAL A 921 -4.97 -10.51 -19.62
N LEU A 922 -4.84 -9.60 -20.58
CA LEU A 922 -5.59 -8.33 -20.56
C LEU A 922 -7.09 -8.55 -20.77
N ALA A 923 -7.48 -9.43 -21.69
CA ALA A 923 -8.88 -9.82 -21.90
C ALA A 923 -9.53 -10.43 -20.64
N ALA A 924 -8.76 -11.07 -19.76
CA ALA A 924 -9.25 -11.57 -18.48
C ALA A 924 -9.23 -10.50 -17.37
N PHE A 925 -8.19 -9.67 -17.32
CA PHE A 925 -7.97 -8.69 -16.26
C PHE A 925 -8.93 -7.50 -16.37
N LEU A 926 -9.01 -6.84 -17.53
CA LEU A 926 -9.75 -5.60 -17.70
C LEU A 926 -11.24 -5.72 -17.36
N PRO A 927 -12.01 -6.72 -17.89
CA PRO A 927 -13.41 -6.87 -17.48
C PRO A 927 -13.57 -7.30 -16.02
N SER A 928 -12.58 -7.95 -15.43
CA SER A 928 -12.62 -8.33 -14.01
C SER A 928 -12.40 -7.13 -13.10
N TYR A 929 -11.56 -6.19 -13.50
CA TYR A 929 -11.28 -4.96 -12.76
C TYR A 929 -12.39 -3.92 -12.94
N PHE A 930 -12.89 -3.74 -14.17
CA PHE A 930 -13.93 -2.80 -14.56
C PHE A 930 -15.18 -3.53 -15.07
N PRO A 931 -15.93 -4.22 -14.18
CA PRO A 931 -17.02 -5.10 -14.58
C PRO A 931 -18.30 -4.35 -15.01
N VAL A 932 -18.36 -3.03 -14.79
CA VAL A 932 -19.55 -2.23 -15.08
C VAL A 932 -19.36 -1.54 -16.43
N PRO A 933 -20.23 -1.78 -17.43
CA PRO A 933 -20.21 -1.02 -18.68
C PRO A 933 -20.40 0.46 -18.41
N SER A 934 -19.64 1.30 -19.12
CA SER A 934 -19.78 2.75 -18.99
C SER A 934 -21.05 3.27 -19.68
N GLN A 935 -21.49 4.46 -19.29
CA GLN A 935 -22.56 5.16 -19.98
C GLN A 935 -22.20 5.57 -21.40
N PHE A 936 -20.95 5.45 -21.79
CA PHE A 936 -20.42 5.84 -23.11
C PHE A 936 -20.43 4.68 -24.12
N GLU A 937 -20.85 3.48 -23.71
CA GLU A 937 -20.92 2.30 -24.58
C GLU A 937 -22.29 2.15 -25.23
N THR A 938 -22.33 1.79 -26.51
CA THR A 938 -23.58 1.49 -27.25
C THR A 938 -24.34 0.35 -26.58
N GLY A 939 -25.67 0.51 -26.41
CA GLY A 939 -26.53 -0.48 -25.78
C GLY A 939 -26.39 -0.60 -24.26
N SER A 940 -25.66 0.30 -23.61
CA SER A 940 -25.58 0.34 -22.15
C SER A 940 -26.93 0.72 -21.54
N THR A 941 -27.42 -0.12 -20.62
CA THR A 941 -28.66 0.15 -19.85
C THR A 941 -28.54 1.40 -18.97
N ARG A 942 -27.33 1.87 -18.73
CA ARG A 942 -27.00 3.10 -18.00
C ARG A 942 -27.37 4.37 -18.78
N ASN A 943 -27.28 4.34 -20.11
CA ASN A 943 -27.64 5.48 -20.97
C ASN A 943 -29.10 5.92 -20.79
N GLN A 944 -29.99 5.00 -20.39
CA GLN A 944 -31.43 5.29 -20.24
C GLN A 944 -31.78 5.95 -18.89
N ARG A 945 -30.91 5.93 -17.88
CA ARG A 945 -31.16 6.38 -16.50
C ARG A 945 -30.31 7.58 -16.04
N ALA A 946 -29.23 7.91 -16.71
CA ALA A 946 -28.18 8.83 -16.21
C ALA A 946 -28.41 10.31 -16.52
N HIS A 947 -29.51 10.73 -17.16
CA HIS A 947 -29.76 12.14 -17.46
C HIS A 947 -30.25 12.99 -16.28
N ALA A 948 -30.29 12.47 -15.06
CA ALA A 948 -30.70 13.20 -13.87
C ALA A 948 -29.53 13.46 -12.92
N GLY A 949 -28.78 14.57 -13.15
CA GLY A 949 -28.22 15.28 -12.03
C GLY A 949 -26.74 15.28 -11.71
N TYR A 950 -25.86 15.35 -12.70
CA TYR A 950 -24.53 15.96 -12.44
C TYR A 950 -24.54 17.41 -12.91
N LEU A 951 -24.67 18.36 -12.00
CA LEU A 951 -24.42 19.77 -12.31
C LEU A 951 -22.90 19.99 -12.25
N PRO A 952 -22.27 20.52 -13.31
CA PRO A 952 -20.86 20.94 -13.23
C PRO A 952 -20.76 22.08 -12.20
N GLY A 953 -19.85 21.93 -11.24
CA GLY A 953 -19.53 22.98 -10.29
C GLY A 953 -19.82 22.67 -8.81
N TRP A 954 -20.18 21.43 -8.47
CA TRP A 954 -20.28 21.03 -7.08
C TRP A 954 -19.06 20.17 -6.68
N PRO A 955 -18.30 20.54 -5.63
CA PRO A 955 -17.30 19.67 -5.06
C PRO A 955 -18.03 18.48 -4.41
N LEU A 956 -17.75 17.33 -4.89
CA LEU A 956 -18.22 16.04 -4.33
C LEU A 956 -17.75 15.85 -2.89
#